data_d58a7d986d84c3cfcd5a0dc27d6bba7b
#
_entry.id   d58a7d986d84c3cfcd5a0dc27d6bba7b
#
_cell.length_a   1.000
_cell.length_b   1.000
_cell.length_c   1.000
_cell.angle_alpha   90.00
_cell.angle_beta   90.00
_cell.angle_gamma   90.00
#
_symmetry.space_group_name_H-M   'P 1'
#
loop_
_entity.id
_entity.type
_entity.pdbx_description
1 polymer ?
#
loop_
_entity_poly.entity_id
_entity_poly.type
_entity_poly.pdbx_seq_one_letter_code
_entity_poly.pdbx_strand_id
1 'polypeptide(L)'
;MTELSKVRNIGIMAHIDAGKTTTTERILFYTGKNYKIGETHDGAATMDWMEQEQERGITITSAATTCFWKDHLINIIDTPGHVDFTVEVERSLRVLDGAVAVFDGVAGVEPQSMTVWRQATKYNVPRICYINKLDRTGASFDHAVKTIRERLNTDPVLLQIPIGAEADFLGVVDVVRMRALTWRGETAMGEDYEVEEIPAELQELAEQRHQELLERCADVDDELAEKFLMDEEVSPEEIEAALRKGIISNEFTAVVCGTSFKNKGVQPLLDAVVKYLPSPLDVPAIDGFKPGDESTKLERHPSDDEPLSVLAFKVAADPHLGKLTYVRIYSGVLKSGENVLNTATGKKERIGKIYQMHANKREEIEEIGAGMICAVMGLKNTTTGDTLCDPTNPVQLESMTFPAPVIEQAIEPKTKSDQEKLSNAIQRLAEEDPTFRVHTDEETGQTIIAGMGELHLDVLIDRMKREFKVEANIGKPQVAYRETLRKKVEKVEYTHKKQTGGSGQFGRVIIDLEPQEPGAGYEFVNAVTGGRIPKEYIPSVDAGIQEAMQFGVLAGYPVEDIKVTLTDGAYHDVDSSELAFKLAGSQAFKEAARKANPAILEPMMAVEVTTPEDFLGTVIGDLNSRRGQVQSMDEQHGNRVVRALVPLSEMFGYVGDLRSKTSGQASYSMEFDSYAECPSSVADEIIAKARGVEA
;
A
#
# COMPACT_ATOMS: atom_id res chain seq x y z
N MET A 1 26.83 -11.02 12.85
CA MET A 1 25.84 -10.36 11.95
C MET A 1 25.97 -10.96 10.56
N THR A 2 24.87 -11.14 9.85
CA THR A 2 24.89 -11.60 8.46
C THR A 2 25.46 -10.50 7.57
N GLU A 3 26.31 -10.86 6.62
CA GLU A 3 26.88 -9.91 5.66
C GLU A 3 25.73 -9.29 4.82
N LEU A 4 25.68 -7.96 4.67
CA LEU A 4 24.60 -7.26 3.99
C LEU A 4 24.39 -7.69 2.53
N SER A 5 25.46 -8.05 1.84
CA SER A 5 25.43 -8.63 0.48
C SER A 5 24.58 -9.91 0.39
N LYS A 6 24.44 -10.63 1.51
CA LYS A 6 23.66 -11.88 1.64
C LYS A 6 22.26 -11.68 2.23
N VAL A 7 21.80 -10.44 2.40
CA VAL A 7 20.45 -10.13 2.87
C VAL A 7 19.54 -9.90 1.69
N ARG A 8 18.30 -10.40 1.76
CA ARG A 8 17.23 -10.13 0.78
C ARG A 8 15.97 -9.73 1.54
N ASN A 9 15.48 -8.53 1.31
CA ASN A 9 14.22 -8.06 1.87
C ASN A 9 13.19 -8.06 0.74
N ILE A 10 12.35 -9.08 0.71
CA ILE A 10 11.44 -9.32 -0.41
C ILE A 10 9.98 -9.29 -0.01
N GLY A 11 9.14 -8.82 -0.92
CA GLY A 11 7.69 -8.97 -0.86
C GLY A 11 7.21 -10.10 -1.76
N ILE A 12 6.16 -10.79 -1.34
CA ILE A 12 5.43 -11.71 -2.22
C ILE A 12 4.08 -11.06 -2.51
N MET A 13 3.87 -10.72 -3.78
CA MET A 13 2.68 -10.05 -4.27
C MET A 13 1.97 -10.90 -5.31
N ALA A 14 0.65 -10.92 -5.27
CA ALA A 14 -0.17 -11.73 -6.16
C ALA A 14 -1.60 -11.24 -6.19
N HIS A 15 -2.32 -11.59 -7.25
CA HIS A 15 -3.78 -11.55 -7.25
C HIS A 15 -4.35 -12.58 -6.24
N ILE A 16 -5.61 -12.38 -5.82
CA ILE A 16 -6.35 -13.34 -5.02
C ILE A 16 -6.37 -14.69 -5.74
N ASP A 17 -6.17 -15.77 -5.01
CA ASP A 17 -6.11 -17.14 -5.52
C ASP A 17 -4.96 -17.45 -6.51
N ALA A 18 -4.02 -16.57 -6.82
CA ALA A 18 -2.85 -16.91 -7.65
C ALA A 18 -1.88 -17.90 -6.95
N GLY A 19 -2.09 -18.16 -5.67
CA GLY A 19 -1.29 -19.10 -4.88
C GLY A 19 -0.18 -18.44 -4.07
N LYS A 20 -0.36 -17.18 -3.69
CA LYS A 20 0.58 -16.42 -2.85
C LYS A 20 0.90 -17.15 -1.56
N THR A 21 -0.10 -17.38 -0.70
CA THR A 21 0.07 -18.06 0.60
C THR A 21 0.66 -19.45 0.44
N THR A 22 0.20 -20.21 -0.56
CA THR A 22 0.78 -21.53 -0.87
C THR A 22 2.26 -21.43 -1.20
N THR A 23 2.66 -20.46 -2.02
CA THR A 23 4.07 -20.25 -2.39
C THR A 23 4.91 -19.85 -1.17
N THR A 24 4.40 -18.95 -0.33
CA THR A 24 5.07 -18.52 0.90
C THR A 24 5.24 -19.71 1.87
N GLU A 25 4.21 -20.52 2.09
CA GLU A 25 4.28 -21.72 2.94
C GLU A 25 5.32 -22.73 2.41
N ARG A 26 5.42 -22.92 1.10
CA ARG A 26 6.44 -23.79 0.50
C ARG A 26 7.85 -23.24 0.67
N ILE A 27 8.03 -21.93 0.55
CA ILE A 27 9.31 -21.27 0.85
C ILE A 27 9.71 -21.53 2.32
N LEU A 28 8.79 -21.33 3.26
CA LEU A 28 9.05 -21.59 4.68
C LEU A 28 9.36 -23.06 4.97
N PHE A 29 8.73 -23.97 4.27
CA PHE A 29 9.00 -25.40 4.39
C PHE A 29 10.41 -25.75 3.87
N TYR A 30 10.77 -25.37 2.65
CA TYR A 30 12.09 -25.66 2.08
C TYR A 30 13.25 -24.98 2.83
N THR A 31 13.00 -23.87 3.48
CA THR A 31 13.98 -23.20 4.34
C THR A 31 14.04 -23.76 5.75
N GLY A 32 13.30 -24.84 6.05
CA GLY A 32 13.32 -25.55 7.33
C GLY A 32 12.67 -24.79 8.49
N LYS A 33 11.87 -23.75 8.19
CA LYS A 33 11.14 -23.00 9.24
C LYS A 33 9.86 -23.68 9.67
N ASN A 34 9.18 -24.37 8.75
CA ASN A 34 8.00 -25.18 9.02
C ASN A 34 8.34 -26.67 8.90
N TYR A 35 7.90 -27.48 9.87
CA TYR A 35 8.06 -28.94 9.86
C TYR A 35 6.95 -29.66 9.07
N LYS A 36 5.85 -28.95 8.79
CA LYS A 36 4.73 -29.44 8.00
C LYS A 36 4.34 -28.36 7.00
N ILE A 37 3.91 -28.80 5.84
CA ILE A 37 3.32 -27.95 4.84
C ILE A 37 1.94 -27.50 5.33
N GLY A 38 1.74 -26.20 5.53
CA GLY A 38 0.43 -25.61 5.84
C GLY A 38 -0.40 -25.55 4.55
N GLU A 39 -1.60 -26.14 4.59
CA GLU A 39 -2.58 -26.00 3.51
C GLU A 39 -3.56 -24.87 3.84
N THR A 40 -3.77 -23.97 2.87
CA THR A 40 -4.68 -22.82 3.03
C THR A 40 -6.12 -23.27 3.24
N HIS A 41 -6.54 -24.37 2.59
CA HIS A 41 -7.90 -24.91 2.71
C HIS A 41 -8.19 -25.55 4.08
N ASP A 42 -7.16 -25.96 4.80
CA ASP A 42 -7.29 -26.57 6.13
C ASP A 42 -7.11 -25.55 7.27
N GLY A 43 -6.95 -24.26 6.96
CA GLY A 43 -6.72 -23.19 7.94
C GLY A 43 -5.39 -23.34 8.71
N ALA A 44 -4.42 -24.05 8.13
CA ALA A 44 -3.14 -24.37 8.75
C ALA A 44 -1.98 -23.49 8.26
N ALA A 45 -2.25 -22.46 7.46
CA ALA A 45 -1.24 -21.55 6.94
C ALA A 45 -0.62 -20.72 8.05
N THR A 46 0.70 -20.65 8.08
CA THR A 46 1.48 -19.97 9.14
C THR A 46 1.41 -18.45 9.02
N MET A 47 1.34 -17.95 7.78
CA MET A 47 1.36 -16.51 7.50
C MET A 47 -0.03 -15.87 7.61
N ASP A 48 -1.10 -16.59 7.29
CA ASP A 48 -2.49 -16.17 7.50
C ASP A 48 -2.93 -16.52 8.92
N TRP A 49 -2.47 -15.75 9.89
CA TRP A 49 -2.66 -16.04 11.33
C TRP A 49 -4.01 -15.58 11.90
N MET A 50 -4.70 -14.68 11.20
CA MET A 50 -6.03 -14.21 11.61
C MET A 50 -7.10 -15.23 11.22
N GLU A 51 -8.05 -15.50 12.13
CA GLU A 51 -9.22 -16.35 11.82
C GLU A 51 -9.95 -15.90 10.56
N GLN A 52 -10.07 -14.59 10.35
CA GLN A 52 -10.72 -14.00 9.18
C GLN A 52 -9.97 -14.26 7.86
N GLU A 53 -8.63 -14.26 7.89
CA GLU A 53 -7.81 -14.61 6.72
C GLU A 53 -8.07 -16.07 6.33
N GLN A 54 -8.11 -16.95 7.32
CA GLN A 54 -8.37 -18.37 7.14
C GLN A 54 -9.81 -18.65 6.67
N GLU A 55 -10.80 -17.98 7.25
CA GLU A 55 -12.22 -18.12 6.88
C GLU A 55 -12.52 -17.61 5.47
N ARG A 56 -11.89 -16.49 5.08
CA ARG A 56 -12.13 -15.82 3.80
C ARG A 56 -11.18 -16.30 2.69
N GLY A 57 -10.09 -16.98 3.05
CA GLY A 57 -9.05 -17.43 2.11
C GLY A 57 -8.24 -16.27 1.49
N ILE A 58 -8.17 -15.12 2.16
CA ILE A 58 -7.44 -13.93 1.68
C ILE A 58 -6.50 -13.40 2.75
N THR A 59 -5.32 -12.94 2.36
CA THR A 59 -4.43 -12.20 3.26
C THR A 59 -4.97 -10.79 3.47
N ILE A 60 -5.16 -10.38 4.70
CA ILE A 60 -5.69 -9.09 5.11
C ILE A 60 -4.56 -8.18 5.59
N THR A 61 -3.70 -8.72 6.46
CA THR A 61 -2.58 -7.98 7.03
C THR A 61 -1.25 -8.52 6.53
N SER A 62 -0.29 -7.64 6.26
CA SER A 62 1.07 -8.08 5.93
C SER A 62 1.71 -8.79 7.11
N ALA A 63 2.31 -9.95 6.86
CA ALA A 63 3.10 -10.69 7.85
C ALA A 63 4.56 -10.67 7.45
N ALA A 64 5.46 -10.49 8.43
CA ALA A 64 6.89 -10.49 8.20
C ALA A 64 7.55 -11.73 8.83
N THR A 65 8.40 -12.39 8.10
CA THR A 65 9.15 -13.57 8.58
C THR A 65 10.55 -13.58 8.02
N THR A 66 11.46 -14.27 8.72
CA THR A 66 12.85 -14.44 8.30
C THR A 66 13.18 -15.90 8.10
N CYS A 67 13.80 -16.24 6.98
CA CYS A 67 14.30 -17.56 6.67
C CYS A 67 15.72 -17.51 6.07
N PHE A 68 16.31 -18.69 5.85
CA PHE A 68 17.65 -18.82 5.29
C PHE A 68 17.65 -19.74 4.08
N TRP A 69 18.36 -19.36 3.02
CA TRP A 69 18.57 -20.18 1.83
C TRP A 69 19.97 -19.97 1.27
N LYS A 70 20.74 -21.05 1.14
CA LYS A 70 22.13 -21.01 0.59
C LYS A 70 22.98 -19.86 1.18
N ASP A 71 23.10 -19.80 2.49
CA ASP A 71 23.83 -18.77 3.26
C ASP A 71 23.28 -17.34 3.14
N HIS A 72 22.11 -17.15 2.53
CA HIS A 72 21.43 -15.86 2.48
C HIS A 72 20.31 -15.80 3.52
N LEU A 73 20.20 -14.65 4.14
CA LEU A 73 19.09 -14.30 5.02
C LEU A 73 18.00 -13.64 4.16
N ILE A 74 16.80 -14.20 4.19
CA ILE A 74 15.67 -13.68 3.43
C ILE A 74 14.59 -13.23 4.43
N ASN A 75 14.33 -11.93 4.45
CA ASN A 75 13.16 -11.37 5.11
C ASN A 75 12.03 -11.31 4.10
N ILE A 76 10.92 -11.97 4.41
CA ILE A 76 9.74 -12.04 3.55
C ILE A 76 8.64 -11.22 4.19
N ILE A 77 8.06 -10.29 3.44
CA ILE A 77 6.83 -9.61 3.78
C ILE A 77 5.75 -10.12 2.85
N ASP A 78 4.78 -10.84 3.41
CA ASP A 78 3.60 -11.29 2.69
C ASP A 78 2.59 -10.17 2.60
N THR A 79 2.23 -9.73 1.38
CA THR A 79 1.39 -8.56 1.15
C THR A 79 -0.05 -8.96 0.80
N PRO A 80 -1.07 -8.23 1.25
CA PRO A 80 -2.45 -8.47 0.81
C PRO A 80 -2.59 -8.35 -0.71
N GLY A 81 -3.52 -9.11 -1.28
CA GLY A 81 -3.84 -9.06 -2.72
C GLY A 81 -5.11 -8.25 -3.04
N HIS A 82 -5.88 -7.80 -2.03
CA HIS A 82 -7.16 -7.12 -2.23
C HIS A 82 -7.01 -5.60 -2.25
N VAL A 83 -7.75 -4.94 -3.14
CA VAL A 83 -7.67 -3.47 -3.34
C VAL A 83 -8.04 -2.65 -2.11
N ASP A 84 -8.94 -3.12 -1.23
CA ASP A 84 -9.29 -2.44 0.01
C ASP A 84 -8.11 -2.34 1.00
N PHE A 85 -7.06 -3.16 0.80
CA PHE A 85 -5.85 -3.21 1.61
C PHE A 85 -4.62 -2.65 0.87
N THR A 86 -4.80 -1.80 -0.14
CA THR A 86 -3.70 -1.20 -0.92
C THR A 86 -2.68 -0.49 -0.06
N VAL A 87 -3.11 0.10 1.05
CA VAL A 87 -2.23 0.77 2.02
C VAL A 87 -1.26 -0.20 2.71
N GLU A 88 -1.72 -1.42 3.02
CA GLU A 88 -0.84 -2.47 3.53
C GLU A 88 0.23 -2.85 2.50
N VAL A 89 -0.15 -2.89 1.22
CA VAL A 89 0.78 -3.14 0.11
C VAL A 89 1.79 -2.01 -0.01
N GLU A 90 1.35 -0.74 -0.02
CA GLU A 90 2.24 0.41 -0.12
C GLU A 90 3.24 0.49 1.04
N ARG A 91 2.78 0.26 2.27
CA ARG A 91 3.65 0.20 3.46
C ARG A 91 4.75 -0.86 3.30
N SER A 92 4.36 -2.02 2.81
CA SER A 92 5.28 -3.13 2.60
C SER A 92 6.28 -2.82 1.49
N LEU A 93 5.82 -2.34 0.33
CA LEU A 93 6.67 -2.01 -0.82
C LEU A 93 7.72 -0.94 -0.51
N ARG A 94 7.41 0.00 0.40
CA ARG A 94 8.34 1.08 0.79
C ARG A 94 9.60 0.56 1.50
N VAL A 95 9.51 -0.59 2.15
CA VAL A 95 10.61 -1.18 2.94
C VAL A 95 11.25 -2.41 2.30
N LEU A 96 10.81 -2.78 1.11
CA LEU A 96 11.36 -3.91 0.36
C LEU A 96 12.47 -3.47 -0.58
N ASP A 97 13.45 -4.35 -0.77
CA ASP A 97 14.51 -4.17 -1.76
C ASP A 97 14.14 -4.86 -3.09
N GLY A 98 13.32 -5.91 -3.03
CA GLY A 98 12.84 -6.64 -4.21
C GLY A 98 11.51 -7.33 -3.98
N ALA A 99 10.91 -7.89 -5.01
CA ALA A 99 9.64 -8.61 -4.90
C ALA A 99 9.55 -9.84 -5.82
N VAL A 100 8.69 -10.78 -5.42
CA VAL A 100 8.24 -11.89 -6.25
C VAL A 100 6.77 -11.65 -6.61
N ALA A 101 6.48 -11.51 -7.89
CA ALA A 101 5.13 -11.37 -8.41
C ALA A 101 4.61 -12.75 -8.88
N VAL A 102 3.61 -13.29 -8.19
CA VAL A 102 3.04 -14.60 -8.49
C VAL A 102 1.83 -14.44 -9.39
N PHE A 103 1.85 -15.11 -10.54
CA PHE A 103 0.77 -15.13 -11.54
C PHE A 103 0.17 -16.51 -11.68
N ASP A 104 -1.13 -16.57 -11.93
CA ASP A 104 -1.82 -17.82 -12.24
C ASP A 104 -1.54 -18.23 -13.69
N GLY A 105 -1.10 -19.47 -13.91
CA GLY A 105 -0.80 -20.01 -15.24
C GLY A 105 -2.02 -20.14 -16.15
N VAL A 106 -3.24 -20.13 -15.59
CA VAL A 106 -4.50 -20.15 -16.36
C VAL A 106 -4.96 -18.75 -16.69
N ALA A 107 -5.07 -17.88 -15.69
CA ALA A 107 -5.61 -16.51 -15.84
C ALA A 107 -4.58 -15.50 -16.37
N GLY A 108 -3.29 -15.73 -16.13
CA GLY A 108 -2.24 -14.76 -16.42
C GLY A 108 -2.31 -13.53 -15.52
N VAL A 109 -2.11 -12.35 -16.11
CA VAL A 109 -2.22 -11.08 -15.38
C VAL A 109 -3.68 -10.66 -15.22
N GLU A 110 -4.10 -10.44 -14.00
CA GLU A 110 -5.43 -10.00 -13.62
C GLU A 110 -5.42 -8.54 -13.12
N PRO A 111 -6.57 -7.84 -13.06
CA PRO A 111 -6.64 -6.42 -12.71
C PRO A 111 -5.94 -6.05 -11.40
N GLN A 112 -6.11 -6.86 -10.36
CA GLN A 112 -5.45 -6.60 -9.07
C GLN A 112 -3.92 -6.74 -9.16
N SER A 113 -3.42 -7.66 -10.00
CA SER A 113 -1.98 -7.78 -10.27
C SER A 113 -1.42 -6.49 -10.86
N MET A 114 -2.17 -5.83 -11.74
CA MET A 114 -1.77 -4.56 -12.36
C MET A 114 -1.66 -3.43 -11.33
N THR A 115 -2.59 -3.38 -10.37
CA THR A 115 -2.56 -2.37 -9.30
C THR A 115 -1.32 -2.52 -8.44
N VAL A 116 -1.07 -3.73 -7.92
CA VAL A 116 0.13 -4.00 -7.11
C VAL A 116 1.42 -3.80 -7.91
N TRP A 117 1.42 -4.15 -9.21
CA TRP A 117 2.54 -3.91 -10.10
C TRP A 117 2.85 -2.42 -10.29
N ARG A 118 1.82 -1.57 -10.49
CA ARG A 118 1.97 -0.11 -10.58
C ARG A 118 2.54 0.48 -9.29
N GLN A 119 2.07 0.01 -8.14
CA GLN A 119 2.62 0.43 -6.85
C GLN A 119 4.10 0.05 -6.70
N ALA A 120 4.49 -1.18 -7.05
CA ALA A 120 5.88 -1.59 -7.05
C ALA A 120 6.75 -0.76 -8.00
N THR A 121 6.20 -0.36 -9.17
CA THR A 121 6.87 0.54 -10.11
C THR A 121 7.04 1.95 -9.54
N LYS A 122 6.03 2.48 -8.83
CA LYS A 122 6.11 3.77 -8.14
C LYS A 122 7.29 3.83 -7.15
N TYR A 123 7.56 2.74 -6.46
CA TYR A 123 8.67 2.62 -5.50
C TYR A 123 9.95 2.03 -6.11
N ASN A 124 9.99 1.88 -7.43
CA ASN A 124 11.15 1.35 -8.18
C ASN A 124 11.66 -0.01 -7.65
N VAL A 125 10.76 -0.89 -7.18
CA VAL A 125 11.11 -2.19 -6.61
C VAL A 125 11.40 -3.20 -7.71
N PRO A 126 12.62 -3.76 -7.82
CA PRO A 126 12.97 -4.84 -8.74
C PRO A 126 12.16 -6.11 -8.48
N ARG A 127 11.80 -6.83 -9.56
CA ARG A 127 10.83 -7.94 -9.47
C ARG A 127 11.24 -9.16 -10.27
N ILE A 128 10.83 -10.33 -9.75
CA ILE A 128 10.84 -11.61 -10.46
C ILE A 128 9.38 -12.04 -10.61
N CYS A 129 8.97 -12.44 -11.81
CA CYS A 129 7.67 -13.05 -12.07
C CYS A 129 7.75 -14.56 -11.83
N TYR A 130 6.81 -15.10 -11.08
CA TYR A 130 6.64 -16.54 -10.88
C TYR A 130 5.29 -16.99 -11.43
N ILE A 131 5.29 -17.73 -12.54
CA ILE A 131 4.08 -18.32 -13.13
C ILE A 131 3.79 -19.62 -12.43
N ASN A 132 2.75 -19.60 -11.60
CA ASN A 132 2.32 -20.68 -10.72
C ASN A 132 1.17 -21.48 -11.33
N LYS A 133 0.86 -22.65 -10.76
CA LYS A 133 -0.28 -23.50 -11.13
C LYS A 133 -0.23 -24.08 -12.55
N LEU A 134 0.95 -24.33 -13.06
CA LEU A 134 1.12 -24.94 -14.39
C LEU A 134 0.60 -26.38 -14.49
N ASP A 135 0.22 -26.99 -13.36
CA ASP A 135 -0.44 -28.30 -13.24
C ASP A 135 -1.96 -28.26 -13.48
N ARG A 136 -2.56 -27.08 -13.55
CA ARG A 136 -4.01 -26.93 -13.74
C ARG A 136 -4.42 -27.07 -15.20
N THR A 137 -5.61 -27.65 -15.41
CA THR A 137 -6.23 -27.71 -16.74
C THR A 137 -6.47 -26.30 -17.29
N GLY A 138 -6.03 -26.06 -18.51
CA GLY A 138 -6.09 -24.75 -19.16
C GLY A 138 -4.88 -23.85 -18.86
N ALA A 139 -3.91 -24.29 -18.08
CA ALA A 139 -2.70 -23.52 -17.83
C ALA A 139 -1.82 -23.43 -19.08
N SER A 140 -1.36 -22.22 -19.38
CA SER A 140 -0.47 -21.93 -20.50
C SER A 140 0.61 -20.94 -20.10
N PHE A 141 1.86 -21.40 -20.12
CA PHE A 141 3.01 -20.57 -19.83
C PHE A 141 3.14 -19.39 -20.81
N ASP A 142 3.04 -19.69 -22.12
CA ASP A 142 3.16 -18.65 -23.17
C ASP A 142 2.05 -17.60 -23.05
N HIS A 143 0.82 -18.03 -22.71
CA HIS A 143 -0.27 -17.11 -22.44
C HIS A 143 0.05 -16.17 -21.26
N ALA A 144 0.51 -16.72 -20.15
CA ALA A 144 0.87 -15.92 -18.98
C ALA A 144 1.99 -14.93 -19.30
N VAL A 145 3.05 -15.34 -19.99
CA VAL A 145 4.15 -14.48 -20.44
C VAL A 145 3.65 -13.37 -21.38
N LYS A 146 2.76 -13.70 -22.31
CA LYS A 146 2.15 -12.71 -23.21
C LYS A 146 1.38 -11.65 -22.40
N THR A 147 0.57 -12.05 -21.42
CA THR A 147 -0.16 -11.10 -20.57
C THR A 147 0.76 -10.23 -19.72
N ILE A 148 1.88 -10.77 -19.24
CA ILE A 148 2.90 -9.99 -18.50
C ILE A 148 3.44 -8.88 -19.42
N ARG A 149 3.82 -9.22 -20.64
CA ARG A 149 4.34 -8.24 -21.62
C ARG A 149 3.32 -7.16 -21.97
N GLU A 150 2.10 -7.56 -22.32
CA GLU A 150 1.08 -6.67 -22.84
C GLU A 150 0.41 -5.80 -21.76
N ARG A 151 0.16 -6.36 -20.56
CA ARG A 151 -0.61 -5.67 -19.51
C ARG A 151 0.25 -4.92 -18.51
N LEU A 152 1.48 -5.39 -18.26
CA LEU A 152 2.36 -4.78 -17.27
C LEU A 152 3.38 -3.82 -17.89
N ASN A 153 3.40 -3.72 -19.21
CA ASN A 153 4.36 -2.90 -19.96
C ASN A 153 5.81 -3.13 -19.48
N THR A 154 6.20 -4.38 -19.38
CA THR A 154 7.54 -4.83 -19.03
C THR A 154 8.06 -5.82 -20.06
N ASP A 155 9.37 -5.98 -20.10
CA ASP A 155 10.01 -6.97 -20.97
C ASP A 155 10.33 -8.25 -20.17
N PRO A 156 9.54 -9.34 -20.34
CA PRO A 156 9.78 -10.59 -19.65
C PRO A 156 10.94 -11.35 -20.26
N VAL A 157 11.98 -11.63 -19.46
CA VAL A 157 13.12 -12.46 -19.82
C VAL A 157 12.95 -13.83 -19.19
N LEU A 158 12.88 -14.87 -20.03
CA LEU A 158 12.57 -16.22 -19.59
C LEU A 158 13.81 -16.92 -19.06
N LEU A 159 13.88 -17.16 -17.75
CA LEU A 159 14.95 -17.97 -17.14
C LEU A 159 14.62 -19.46 -17.19
N GLN A 160 13.36 -19.80 -17.37
CA GLN A 160 12.88 -21.18 -17.39
C GLN A 160 11.79 -21.35 -18.43
N ILE A 161 11.69 -22.55 -18.97
CA ILE A 161 10.54 -23.03 -19.75
C ILE A 161 9.99 -24.32 -19.15
N PRO A 162 8.67 -24.55 -19.16
CA PRO A 162 8.09 -25.76 -18.54
C PRO A 162 8.40 -27.02 -19.34
N ILE A 163 8.55 -28.14 -18.63
CA ILE A 163 8.61 -29.49 -19.19
C ILE A 163 7.25 -30.13 -18.94
N GLY A 164 6.50 -30.37 -20.00
CA GLY A 164 5.11 -30.83 -19.90
C GLY A 164 4.13 -29.68 -19.58
N ALA A 165 2.86 -29.97 -19.58
CA ALA A 165 1.77 -29.04 -19.30
C ALA A 165 0.66 -29.71 -18.50
N GLU A 166 -0.10 -28.95 -17.73
CA GLU A 166 -1.24 -29.43 -16.95
C GLU A 166 -0.86 -30.62 -16.04
N ALA A 167 -1.61 -31.73 -16.12
CA ALA A 167 -1.34 -32.93 -15.33
C ALA A 167 0.04 -33.56 -15.60
N ASP A 168 0.59 -33.33 -16.80
CA ASP A 168 1.89 -33.84 -17.24
C ASP A 168 3.05 -32.87 -16.94
N PHE A 169 2.82 -31.81 -16.17
CA PHE A 169 3.90 -30.89 -15.75
C PHE A 169 4.91 -31.64 -14.90
N LEU A 170 6.09 -31.88 -15.46
CA LEU A 170 7.17 -32.66 -14.85
C LEU A 170 8.23 -31.79 -14.17
N GLY A 171 8.54 -30.63 -14.77
CA GLY A 171 9.65 -29.80 -14.32
C GLY A 171 9.87 -28.58 -15.19
N VAL A 172 11.08 -28.07 -15.17
CA VAL A 172 11.48 -26.87 -15.94
C VAL A 172 12.83 -27.06 -16.59
N VAL A 173 13.06 -26.44 -17.73
CA VAL A 173 14.39 -26.25 -18.30
C VAL A 173 14.97 -24.96 -17.76
N ASP A 174 16.13 -25.03 -17.14
CA ASP A 174 16.98 -23.89 -16.75
C ASP A 174 17.69 -23.37 -18.01
N VAL A 175 17.20 -22.29 -18.55
CA VAL A 175 17.69 -21.69 -19.81
C VAL A 175 19.07 -21.03 -19.61
N VAL A 176 19.41 -20.59 -18.41
CA VAL A 176 20.73 -20.01 -18.10
C VAL A 176 21.83 -21.06 -18.17
N ARG A 177 21.59 -22.25 -17.59
CA ARG A 177 22.57 -23.34 -17.50
C ARG A 177 22.33 -24.47 -18.47
N MET A 178 21.34 -24.35 -19.35
CA MET A 178 20.98 -25.31 -20.39
C MET A 178 20.86 -26.73 -19.86
N ARG A 179 19.98 -26.96 -18.89
CA ARG A 179 19.73 -28.25 -18.24
C ARG A 179 18.28 -28.38 -17.81
N ALA A 180 17.81 -29.60 -17.67
CA ALA A 180 16.48 -29.88 -17.14
C ALA A 180 16.50 -30.08 -15.62
N LEU A 181 15.49 -29.57 -14.93
CA LEU A 181 15.21 -29.78 -13.51
C LEU A 181 13.85 -30.50 -13.42
N THR A 182 13.85 -31.77 -12.99
CA THR A 182 12.65 -32.61 -12.99
C THR A 182 12.34 -33.13 -11.59
N TRP A 183 11.05 -33.19 -11.26
CA TRP A 183 10.55 -33.76 -10.01
C TRP A 183 9.85 -35.08 -10.33
N ARG A 184 10.53 -36.21 -10.05
CA ARG A 184 10.01 -37.56 -10.29
C ARG A 184 9.46 -38.14 -9.00
N GLY A 185 8.16 -38.16 -8.88
CA GLY A 185 7.45 -38.72 -7.76
C GLY A 185 6.47 -37.77 -7.09
N GLU A 186 5.37 -38.31 -6.61
CA GLU A 186 4.41 -37.59 -5.77
C GLU A 186 4.78 -37.75 -4.30
N THR A 187 5.87 -37.16 -3.85
CA THR A 187 6.11 -37.15 -2.41
C THR A 187 5.41 -35.95 -1.80
N ALA A 188 4.64 -36.20 -0.77
CA ALA A 188 3.94 -35.17 -0.01
C ALA A 188 4.89 -34.14 0.63
N MET A 189 6.19 -34.36 0.55
CA MET A 189 7.24 -33.58 1.21
C MET A 189 8.11 -32.76 0.25
N GLY A 190 7.86 -32.83 -1.09
CA GLY A 190 8.58 -32.02 -2.08
C GLY A 190 10.09 -32.26 -2.03
N GLU A 191 10.50 -33.43 -2.45
CA GLU A 191 11.90 -33.83 -2.50
C GLU A 191 12.71 -33.03 -3.52
N ASP A 192 14.04 -33.17 -3.47
CA ASP A 192 14.98 -32.54 -4.39
C ASP A 192 14.68 -32.91 -5.84
N TYR A 193 14.85 -31.94 -6.72
CA TYR A 193 14.77 -32.16 -8.16
C TYR A 193 16.01 -32.90 -8.67
N GLU A 194 15.83 -33.67 -9.72
CA GLU A 194 16.94 -34.27 -10.48
C GLU A 194 17.41 -33.32 -11.57
N VAL A 195 18.72 -33.28 -11.80
CA VAL A 195 19.32 -32.51 -12.89
C VAL A 195 19.56 -33.47 -14.05
N GLU A 196 18.96 -33.21 -15.18
CA GLU A 196 18.99 -34.06 -16.37
C GLU A 196 19.33 -33.27 -17.62
N GLU A 197 19.57 -33.99 -18.71
CA GLU A 197 19.68 -33.39 -20.04
C GLU A 197 18.32 -32.85 -20.50
N ILE A 198 18.33 -31.80 -21.31
CA ILE A 198 17.08 -31.24 -21.86
C ILE A 198 16.42 -32.28 -22.76
N PRO A 199 15.10 -32.52 -22.59
CA PRO A 199 14.36 -33.40 -23.50
C PRO A 199 14.54 -32.99 -24.95
N ALA A 200 14.75 -33.96 -25.85
CA ALA A 200 15.07 -33.71 -27.27
C ALA A 200 14.03 -32.82 -27.98
N GLU A 201 12.76 -32.92 -27.57
CA GLU A 201 11.66 -32.11 -28.07
C GLU A 201 11.70 -30.63 -27.65
N LEU A 202 12.42 -30.31 -26.58
CA LEU A 202 12.58 -28.94 -26.06
C LEU A 202 13.95 -28.34 -26.38
N GLN A 203 14.87 -29.11 -26.96
CA GLN A 203 16.25 -28.70 -27.20
C GLN A 203 16.31 -27.42 -28.07
N GLU A 204 15.63 -27.43 -29.22
CA GLU A 204 15.60 -26.28 -30.15
C GLU A 204 14.98 -25.04 -29.51
N LEU A 205 13.88 -25.21 -28.76
CA LEU A 205 13.24 -24.11 -28.05
C LEU A 205 14.15 -23.55 -26.94
N ALA A 206 14.83 -24.43 -26.20
CA ALA A 206 15.76 -24.02 -25.13
C ALA A 206 16.96 -23.23 -25.71
N GLU A 207 17.51 -23.66 -26.82
CA GLU A 207 18.60 -22.96 -27.53
C GLU A 207 18.13 -21.59 -28.03
N GLN A 208 16.94 -21.50 -28.61
CA GLN A 208 16.36 -20.23 -29.02
C GLN A 208 16.19 -19.29 -27.83
N ARG A 209 15.62 -19.76 -26.72
CA ARG A 209 15.41 -18.93 -25.51
C ARG A 209 16.73 -18.54 -24.85
N HIS A 210 17.73 -19.40 -24.90
CA HIS A 210 19.07 -19.07 -24.43
C HIS A 210 19.70 -17.95 -25.25
N GLN A 211 19.55 -17.99 -26.58
CA GLN A 211 20.02 -16.94 -27.45
C GLN A 211 19.31 -15.60 -27.20
N GLU A 212 17.98 -15.61 -27.07
CA GLU A 212 17.19 -14.44 -26.69
C GLU A 212 17.64 -13.87 -25.33
N LEU A 213 17.97 -14.73 -24.36
CA LEU A 213 18.49 -14.34 -23.05
C LEU A 213 19.85 -13.65 -23.18
N LEU A 214 20.77 -14.20 -23.99
CA LEU A 214 22.09 -13.60 -24.21
C LEU A 214 21.99 -12.22 -24.87
N GLU A 215 21.10 -12.05 -25.85
CA GLU A 215 20.82 -10.75 -26.49
C GLU A 215 20.38 -9.72 -25.44
N ARG A 216 19.46 -10.10 -24.54
CA ARG A 216 18.99 -9.21 -23.48
C ARG A 216 20.08 -8.90 -22.44
N CYS A 217 20.92 -9.86 -22.11
CA CYS A 217 22.07 -9.61 -21.24
C CYS A 217 23.08 -8.68 -21.88
N ALA A 218 23.30 -8.77 -23.19
CA ALA A 218 24.18 -7.88 -23.95
C ALA A 218 23.67 -6.42 -23.98
N ASP A 219 22.36 -6.18 -23.89
CA ASP A 219 21.79 -4.82 -23.82
C ASP A 219 22.20 -4.07 -22.54
N VAL A 220 22.56 -4.76 -21.45
CA VAL A 220 22.83 -4.18 -20.14
C VAL A 220 24.28 -4.35 -19.66
N ASP A 221 25.08 -5.15 -20.36
CA ASP A 221 26.47 -5.44 -20.01
C ASP A 221 27.40 -5.39 -21.20
N ASP A 222 28.27 -4.37 -21.25
CA ASP A 222 29.16 -4.10 -22.38
C ASP A 222 30.20 -5.23 -22.62
N GLU A 223 30.71 -5.86 -21.56
CA GLU A 223 31.69 -6.95 -21.67
C GLU A 223 31.04 -8.21 -22.26
N LEU A 224 29.81 -8.50 -21.82
CA LEU A 224 29.03 -9.59 -22.40
C LEU A 224 28.64 -9.29 -23.85
N ALA A 225 28.28 -8.03 -24.17
CA ALA A 225 27.98 -7.60 -25.52
C ALA A 225 29.16 -7.80 -26.49
N GLU A 226 30.39 -7.47 -26.06
CA GLU A 226 31.59 -7.71 -26.88
C GLU A 226 31.79 -9.21 -27.17
N LYS A 227 31.68 -10.08 -26.15
CA LYS A 227 31.77 -11.54 -26.32
C LYS A 227 30.70 -12.07 -27.26
N PHE A 228 29.45 -11.64 -27.03
CA PHE A 228 28.31 -12.03 -27.87
C PHE A 228 28.50 -11.66 -29.32
N LEU A 229 28.97 -10.44 -29.61
CA LEU A 229 29.26 -9.98 -30.98
C LEU A 229 30.45 -10.69 -31.66
N MET A 230 31.40 -11.19 -30.84
CA MET A 230 32.56 -11.95 -31.34
C MET A 230 32.31 -13.46 -31.42
N ASP A 231 31.08 -13.91 -31.09
CA ASP A 231 30.71 -15.33 -31.05
C ASP A 231 31.59 -16.14 -30.07
N GLU A 232 32.00 -15.49 -28.95
CA GLU A 232 32.76 -16.12 -27.89
C GLU A 232 31.82 -16.79 -26.87
N GLU A 233 32.32 -17.82 -26.20
CA GLU A 233 31.55 -18.53 -25.18
C GLU A 233 31.34 -17.64 -23.95
N VAL A 234 30.08 -17.48 -23.53
CA VAL A 234 29.69 -16.77 -22.31
C VAL A 234 29.37 -17.77 -21.22
N SER A 235 30.04 -17.65 -20.09
CA SER A 235 29.81 -18.55 -18.94
C SER A 235 28.44 -18.27 -18.26
N PRO A 236 27.83 -19.28 -17.62
CA PRO A 236 26.61 -19.07 -16.85
C PRO A 236 26.74 -18.01 -15.75
N GLU A 237 27.91 -17.85 -15.17
CA GLU A 237 28.21 -16.87 -14.13
C GLU A 237 28.19 -15.44 -14.68
N GLU A 238 28.68 -15.21 -15.88
CA GLU A 238 28.59 -13.92 -16.58
C GLU A 238 27.14 -13.58 -16.94
N ILE A 239 26.38 -14.56 -17.42
CA ILE A 239 24.96 -14.41 -17.68
C ILE A 239 24.20 -14.03 -16.40
N GLU A 240 24.46 -14.75 -15.29
CA GLU A 240 23.84 -14.48 -13.99
C GLU A 240 24.17 -13.06 -13.48
N ALA A 241 25.39 -12.58 -13.70
CA ALA A 241 25.79 -11.22 -13.32
C ALA A 241 25.05 -10.14 -14.16
N ALA A 242 24.97 -10.33 -15.46
CA ALA A 242 24.25 -9.42 -16.37
C ALA A 242 22.74 -9.42 -16.08
N LEU A 243 22.14 -10.60 -15.85
CA LEU A 243 20.74 -10.73 -15.43
C LEU A 243 20.46 -9.95 -14.15
N ARG A 244 21.32 -10.11 -13.12
CA ARG A 244 21.21 -9.38 -11.87
C ARG A 244 21.23 -7.87 -12.11
N LYS A 245 22.15 -7.37 -12.92
CA LYS A 245 22.27 -5.96 -13.27
C LYS A 245 20.98 -5.42 -13.94
N GLY A 246 20.46 -6.12 -14.96
CA GLY A 246 19.25 -5.70 -15.67
C GLY A 246 17.97 -5.79 -14.84
N ILE A 247 17.88 -6.75 -13.90
CA ILE A 247 16.73 -6.87 -12.98
C ILE A 247 16.77 -5.75 -11.94
N ILE A 248 17.94 -5.46 -11.35
CA ILE A 248 18.09 -4.40 -10.34
C ILE A 248 17.82 -3.02 -10.94
N SER A 249 18.24 -2.78 -12.19
CA SER A 249 17.96 -1.52 -12.91
C SER A 249 16.52 -1.41 -13.45
N ASN A 250 15.70 -2.48 -13.33
CA ASN A 250 14.36 -2.58 -13.91
C ASN A 250 14.32 -2.46 -15.45
N GLU A 251 15.41 -2.76 -16.16
CA GLU A 251 15.44 -2.79 -17.63
C GLU A 251 14.58 -3.93 -18.17
N PHE A 252 14.59 -5.06 -17.47
CA PHE A 252 13.72 -6.20 -17.78
C PHE A 252 13.31 -6.96 -16.51
N THR A 253 12.38 -7.88 -16.66
CA THR A 253 11.84 -8.68 -15.56
C THR A 253 12.06 -10.16 -15.81
N ALA A 254 12.73 -10.85 -14.89
CA ALA A 254 12.93 -12.29 -14.98
C ALA A 254 11.63 -13.07 -14.75
N VAL A 255 11.45 -14.14 -15.52
CA VAL A 255 10.32 -15.05 -15.41
C VAL A 255 10.79 -16.46 -15.08
N VAL A 256 10.28 -17.00 -13.99
CA VAL A 256 10.41 -18.40 -13.57
C VAL A 256 9.04 -19.03 -13.43
N CYS A 257 8.95 -20.35 -13.38
CA CYS A 257 7.67 -21.03 -13.37
C CYS A 257 7.64 -22.30 -12.52
N GLY A 258 6.43 -22.77 -12.21
CA GLY A 258 6.24 -23.98 -11.42
C GLY A 258 4.79 -24.22 -10.99
N THR A 259 4.65 -25.07 -9.98
CA THR A 259 3.40 -25.31 -9.28
C THR A 259 3.67 -25.50 -7.79
N SER A 260 3.39 -24.48 -7.01
CA SER A 260 3.66 -24.50 -5.56
C SER A 260 2.85 -25.56 -4.84
N PHE A 261 1.62 -25.82 -5.27
CA PHE A 261 0.76 -26.83 -4.66
C PHE A 261 1.33 -28.25 -4.82
N LYS A 262 1.97 -28.54 -5.96
CA LYS A 262 2.65 -29.83 -6.23
C LYS A 262 4.13 -29.82 -5.83
N ASN A 263 4.61 -28.80 -5.14
CA ASN A 263 5.98 -28.65 -4.67
C ASN A 263 7.05 -28.66 -5.79
N LYS A 264 6.71 -28.21 -7.00
CA LYS A 264 7.63 -28.16 -8.14
C LYS A 264 7.96 -26.72 -8.52
N GLY A 265 9.24 -26.38 -8.66
CA GLY A 265 9.71 -25.07 -9.10
C GLY A 265 10.00 -24.07 -7.97
N VAL A 266 9.74 -24.39 -6.70
CA VAL A 266 9.93 -23.46 -5.57
C VAL A 266 11.41 -23.30 -5.20
N GLN A 267 12.21 -24.38 -5.21
CA GLN A 267 13.66 -24.27 -4.95
C GLN A 267 14.38 -23.41 -6.02
N PRO A 268 14.12 -23.60 -7.34
CA PRO A 268 14.66 -22.68 -8.36
C PRO A 268 14.19 -21.23 -8.21
N LEU A 269 12.96 -20.99 -7.73
CA LEU A 269 12.49 -19.65 -7.38
C LEU A 269 13.34 -19.04 -6.26
N LEU A 270 13.61 -19.79 -5.18
CA LEU A 270 14.48 -19.35 -4.10
C LEU A 270 15.91 -19.08 -4.60
N ASP A 271 16.43 -19.90 -5.51
CA ASP A 271 17.73 -19.67 -6.15
C ASP A 271 17.72 -18.36 -6.96
N ALA A 272 16.65 -18.08 -7.69
CA ALA A 272 16.50 -16.83 -8.44
C ALA A 272 16.42 -15.61 -7.50
N VAL A 273 15.71 -15.72 -6.37
CA VAL A 273 15.65 -14.66 -5.35
C VAL A 273 17.03 -14.28 -4.83
N VAL A 274 17.84 -15.25 -4.41
CA VAL A 274 19.17 -14.97 -3.85
C VAL A 274 20.17 -14.50 -4.89
N LYS A 275 20.04 -14.95 -6.15
CA LYS A 275 20.93 -14.59 -7.25
C LYS A 275 20.62 -13.22 -7.84
N TYR A 276 19.37 -12.92 -8.10
CA TYR A 276 18.98 -11.82 -8.97
C TYR A 276 18.34 -10.63 -8.25
N LEU A 277 17.66 -10.83 -7.11
CA LEU A 277 17.09 -9.71 -6.38
C LEU A 277 18.18 -8.95 -5.58
N PRO A 278 17.99 -7.63 -5.38
CA PRO A 278 18.99 -6.81 -4.71
C PRO A 278 19.15 -7.15 -3.23
N SER A 279 20.35 -6.89 -2.73
CA SER A 279 20.65 -6.74 -1.31
C SER A 279 20.46 -5.28 -0.89
N PRO A 280 20.45 -4.95 0.41
CA PRO A 280 20.43 -3.56 0.86
C PRO A 280 21.56 -2.69 0.31
N LEU A 281 22.68 -3.30 -0.13
CA LEU A 281 23.82 -2.58 -0.72
C LEU A 281 23.62 -2.21 -2.20
N ASP A 282 22.70 -2.88 -2.88
CA ASP A 282 22.45 -2.67 -4.31
C ASP A 282 21.37 -1.58 -4.56
N VAL A 283 20.64 -1.18 -3.50
CA VAL A 283 19.62 -0.13 -3.59
C VAL A 283 20.25 1.23 -3.27
N PRO A 284 19.71 2.34 -3.84
CA PRO A 284 20.17 3.68 -3.53
C PRO A 284 20.11 3.99 -2.03
N ALA A 285 21.00 4.88 -1.57
CA ALA A 285 20.89 5.46 -0.23
C ALA A 285 19.49 6.04 -0.01
N ILE A 286 18.99 5.94 1.23
CA ILE A 286 17.68 6.51 1.53
C ILE A 286 17.78 8.01 1.73
N ASP A 287 16.90 8.73 1.05
CA ASP A 287 16.73 10.17 1.19
C ASP A 287 15.95 10.52 2.46
N GLY A 288 16.31 11.63 3.05
CA GLY A 288 15.62 12.23 4.18
C GLY A 288 15.88 13.72 4.27
N PHE A 289 15.34 14.35 5.29
CA PHE A 289 15.44 15.77 5.54
C PHE A 289 15.88 16.02 6.99
N LYS A 290 16.43 17.20 7.23
CA LYS A 290 16.64 17.64 8.60
C LYS A 290 15.29 17.94 9.25
N PRO A 291 14.96 17.38 10.41
CA PRO A 291 13.69 17.64 11.08
C PRO A 291 13.41 19.14 11.24
N GLY A 292 12.24 19.57 10.72
CA GLY A 292 11.83 20.99 10.71
C GLY A 292 12.44 21.84 9.60
N ASP A 293 13.25 21.27 8.71
CA ASP A 293 13.84 21.96 7.55
C ASP A 293 13.90 21.02 6.34
N GLU A 294 12.83 20.98 5.56
CA GLU A 294 12.70 20.14 4.35
C GLU A 294 13.62 20.58 3.21
N SER A 295 14.21 21.77 3.29
CA SER A 295 15.17 22.25 2.28
C SER A 295 16.55 21.60 2.42
N THR A 296 16.89 21.12 3.61
CA THR A 296 18.16 20.44 3.89
C THR A 296 18.00 18.93 3.69
N LYS A 297 18.37 18.44 2.51
CA LYS A 297 18.40 16.99 2.19
C LYS A 297 19.56 16.31 2.88
N LEU A 298 19.29 15.10 3.36
CA LEU A 298 20.24 14.19 3.99
C LEU A 298 20.10 12.82 3.35
N GLU A 299 21.21 12.11 3.21
CA GLU A 299 21.24 10.72 2.73
C GLU A 299 21.73 9.79 3.85
N ARG A 300 21.26 8.56 3.86
CA ARG A 300 21.73 7.49 4.74
C ARG A 300 22.05 6.25 3.92
N HIS A 301 23.27 5.74 4.12
CA HIS A 301 23.74 4.51 3.47
C HIS A 301 23.52 3.30 4.39
N PRO A 302 23.33 2.10 3.85
CA PRO A 302 23.14 0.89 4.64
C PRO A 302 24.46 0.43 5.26
N SER A 303 24.89 1.11 6.32
CA SER A 303 26.10 0.85 7.08
C SER A 303 25.86 0.92 8.58
N ASP A 304 26.42 -0.02 9.33
CA ASP A 304 26.34 -0.03 10.79
C ASP A 304 27.13 1.13 11.44
N ASP A 305 28.10 1.72 10.71
CA ASP A 305 28.94 2.83 11.17
C ASP A 305 28.26 4.20 11.02
N GLU A 306 27.15 4.28 10.28
CA GLU A 306 26.38 5.52 10.13
C GLU A 306 25.45 5.79 11.31
N PRO A 307 25.00 7.06 11.51
CA PRO A 307 24.00 7.37 12.50
C PRO A 307 22.71 6.57 12.26
N LEU A 308 22.09 6.12 13.35
CA LEU A 308 20.87 5.32 13.29
C LEU A 308 19.74 6.06 12.56
N SER A 309 19.15 5.40 11.57
CA SER A 309 17.89 5.79 10.95
C SER A 309 16.99 4.58 10.71
N VAL A 310 15.76 4.68 11.15
CA VAL A 310 14.78 3.58 11.21
C VAL A 310 13.42 4.09 10.79
N LEU A 311 12.72 3.32 9.96
CA LEU A 311 11.34 3.59 9.57
C LEU A 311 10.39 2.60 10.23
N ALA A 312 9.43 3.08 10.98
CA ALA A 312 8.32 2.30 11.51
C ALA A 312 7.26 2.12 10.41
N PHE A 313 7.20 0.94 9.79
CA PHE A 313 6.31 0.73 8.64
C PHE A 313 5.01 0.00 8.99
N LYS A 314 4.95 -0.64 10.16
CA LYS A 314 3.73 -1.30 10.62
C LYS A 314 3.66 -1.34 12.16
N VAL A 315 2.49 -1.05 12.69
CA VAL A 315 2.14 -1.27 14.09
C VAL A 315 1.13 -2.40 14.16
N ALA A 316 1.29 -3.30 15.11
CA ALA A 316 0.36 -4.40 15.37
C ALA A 316 0.10 -4.57 16.86
N ALA A 317 -1.11 -4.91 17.24
CA ALA A 317 -1.44 -5.30 18.60
C ALA A 317 -1.23 -6.80 18.78
N ASP A 318 -0.29 -7.17 19.63
CA ASP A 318 -0.08 -8.57 20.00
C ASP A 318 -0.83 -8.89 21.29
N PRO A 319 -1.59 -10.01 21.34
CA PRO A 319 -2.37 -10.37 22.54
C PRO A 319 -1.54 -10.54 23.82
N HIS A 320 -0.26 -10.90 23.68
CA HIS A 320 0.63 -11.20 24.82
C HIS A 320 1.65 -10.11 25.08
N LEU A 321 2.14 -9.44 24.03
CA LEU A 321 3.21 -8.44 24.11
C LEU A 321 2.69 -6.99 24.08
N GLY A 322 1.42 -6.79 23.74
CA GLY A 322 0.85 -5.46 23.53
C GLY A 322 1.25 -4.86 22.19
N LYS A 323 1.63 -3.58 22.18
CA LYS A 323 2.03 -2.86 20.96
C LYS A 323 3.38 -3.35 20.45
N LEU A 324 3.39 -3.86 19.23
CA LEU A 324 4.57 -4.31 18.49
C LEU A 324 4.74 -3.43 17.24
N THR A 325 5.90 -2.81 17.09
CA THR A 325 6.20 -1.94 15.95
C THR A 325 7.22 -2.62 15.05
N TYR A 326 6.83 -2.90 13.81
CA TYR A 326 7.75 -3.41 12.79
C TYR A 326 8.52 -2.28 12.17
N VAL A 327 9.83 -2.46 12.09
CA VAL A 327 10.77 -1.42 11.65
C VAL A 327 11.76 -1.95 10.63
N ARG A 328 12.15 -1.08 9.70
CA ARG A 328 13.30 -1.25 8.81
C ARG A 328 14.42 -0.36 9.27
N ILE A 329 15.59 -0.93 9.50
CA ILE A 329 16.82 -0.18 9.81
C ILE A 329 17.49 0.17 8.48
N TYR A 330 17.64 1.46 8.18
CA TYR A 330 18.31 1.92 6.97
C TYR A 330 19.78 2.20 7.20
N SER A 331 20.15 2.73 8.37
CA SER A 331 21.55 2.96 8.76
C SER A 331 21.73 2.79 10.27
N GLY A 332 22.96 2.53 10.69
CA GLY A 332 23.32 2.37 12.09
C GLY A 332 22.86 1.04 12.70
N VAL A 333 23.03 0.92 14.00
CA VAL A 333 22.65 -0.26 14.79
C VAL A 333 21.61 0.10 15.83
N LEU A 334 20.49 -0.59 15.80
CA LEU A 334 19.40 -0.45 16.78
C LEU A 334 19.68 -1.37 17.97
N LYS A 335 19.69 -0.83 19.19
CA LYS A 335 19.98 -1.58 20.41
C LYS A 335 18.84 -1.55 21.43
N SER A 336 18.61 -2.68 22.07
CA SER A 336 17.67 -2.80 23.19
C SER A 336 18.10 -1.87 24.33
N GLY A 337 17.14 -1.17 24.93
CA GLY A 337 17.36 -0.23 26.03
C GLY A 337 17.85 1.17 25.64
N GLU A 338 18.17 1.42 24.38
CA GLU A 338 18.63 2.70 23.87
C GLU A 338 17.48 3.71 23.69
N ASN A 339 17.81 5.00 23.72
CA ASN A 339 16.85 6.06 23.42
C ASN A 339 17.02 6.55 21.98
N VAL A 340 15.93 6.60 21.26
CA VAL A 340 15.82 7.12 19.91
C VAL A 340 14.92 8.35 19.87
N LEU A 341 15.12 9.21 18.88
CA LEU A 341 14.25 10.36 18.63
C LEU A 341 13.18 9.96 17.59
N ASN A 342 11.91 10.10 17.96
CA ASN A 342 10.82 10.07 16.99
C ASN A 342 10.68 11.48 16.40
N THR A 343 10.98 11.65 15.12
CA THR A 343 11.03 12.96 14.45
C THR A 343 9.65 13.56 14.21
N ALA A 344 8.62 12.75 14.05
CA ALA A 344 7.25 13.22 13.85
C ALA A 344 6.68 13.86 15.13
N THR A 345 6.98 13.28 16.30
CA THR A 345 6.48 13.78 17.60
C THR A 345 7.48 14.69 18.30
N GLY A 346 8.75 14.72 17.88
CA GLY A 346 9.86 15.39 18.56
C GLY A 346 10.24 14.79 19.92
N LYS A 347 9.69 13.61 20.27
CA LYS A 347 9.90 12.97 21.56
C LYS A 347 10.95 11.88 21.50
N LYS A 348 11.71 11.71 22.59
CA LYS A 348 12.60 10.57 22.76
C LYS A 348 11.78 9.38 23.28
N GLU A 349 12.00 8.22 22.68
CA GLU A 349 11.41 6.95 23.09
C GLU A 349 12.50 5.92 23.38
N ARG A 350 12.23 5.05 24.32
CA ARG A 350 13.17 3.98 24.67
C ARG A 350 12.82 2.70 23.94
N ILE A 351 13.79 2.14 23.23
CA ILE A 351 13.68 0.80 22.67
C ILE A 351 13.57 -0.22 23.81
N GLY A 352 12.48 -0.96 23.83
CA GLY A 352 12.31 -2.06 24.77
C GLY A 352 13.05 -3.30 24.27
N LYS A 353 12.30 -4.37 24.00
CA LYS A 353 12.85 -5.59 23.40
C LYS A 353 12.79 -5.55 21.88
N ILE A 354 13.77 -6.16 21.24
CA ILE A 354 13.86 -6.32 19.81
C ILE A 354 13.63 -7.80 19.47
N TYR A 355 12.77 -8.08 18.50
CA TYR A 355 12.45 -9.42 18.06
C TYR A 355 12.75 -9.61 16.58
N GLN A 356 13.48 -10.66 16.25
CA GLN A 356 13.52 -11.19 14.90
C GLN A 356 12.36 -12.17 14.73
N MET A 357 11.61 -11.99 13.65
CA MET A 357 10.41 -12.77 13.40
C MET A 357 10.75 -14.01 12.56
N HIS A 358 10.39 -15.18 13.04
CA HIS A 358 10.62 -16.45 12.38
C HIS A 358 9.30 -17.22 12.28
N ALA A 359 8.50 -16.93 11.27
CA ALA A 359 7.16 -17.50 11.12
C ALA A 359 6.35 -17.33 12.43
N ASN A 360 6.04 -18.41 13.15
CA ASN A 360 5.30 -18.38 14.42
C ASN A 360 6.19 -18.17 15.66
N LYS A 361 7.51 -18.08 15.48
CA LYS A 361 8.46 -17.93 16.59
C LYS A 361 9.07 -16.53 16.57
N ARG A 362 9.29 -16.00 17.76
CA ARG A 362 9.96 -14.73 17.99
C ARG A 362 11.26 -15.00 18.71
N GLU A 363 12.34 -14.51 18.18
CA GLU A 363 13.66 -14.59 18.79
C GLU A 363 14.02 -13.21 19.34
N GLU A 364 14.23 -13.10 20.64
CA GLU A 364 14.68 -11.87 21.29
C GLU A 364 16.15 -11.66 21.00
N ILE A 365 16.50 -10.51 20.48
CA ILE A 365 17.86 -10.11 20.15
C ILE A 365 18.22 -8.80 20.85
N GLU A 366 19.51 -8.58 21.14
CA GLU A 366 19.99 -7.39 21.84
C GLU A 366 20.22 -6.21 20.89
N GLU A 367 20.68 -6.48 19.67
CA GLU A 367 20.96 -5.47 18.67
C GLU A 367 20.74 -6.00 17.25
N ILE A 368 20.49 -5.09 16.31
CA ILE A 368 20.30 -5.40 14.89
C ILE A 368 20.79 -4.24 14.03
N GLY A 369 21.53 -4.55 12.96
CA GLY A 369 22.23 -3.58 12.13
C GLY A 369 21.40 -3.08 10.93
N ALA A 370 22.05 -2.22 10.15
CA ALA A 370 21.53 -1.66 8.91
C ALA A 370 21.03 -2.73 7.93
N GLY A 371 20.06 -2.39 7.10
CA GLY A 371 19.52 -3.27 6.07
C GLY A 371 18.52 -4.32 6.58
N MET A 372 18.32 -4.43 7.87
CA MET A 372 17.49 -5.47 8.49
C MET A 372 16.08 -5.00 8.82
N ILE A 373 15.18 -5.99 8.98
CA ILE A 373 13.79 -5.80 9.42
C ILE A 373 13.60 -6.53 10.74
N CYS A 374 12.96 -5.89 11.71
CA CYS A 374 12.64 -6.49 12.99
C CYS A 374 11.36 -5.91 13.59
N ALA A 375 10.92 -6.47 14.73
CA ALA A 375 9.84 -5.94 15.52
C ALA A 375 10.34 -5.42 16.87
N VAL A 376 9.82 -4.29 17.32
CA VAL A 376 10.27 -3.58 18.52
C VAL A 376 9.11 -3.39 19.47
N MET A 377 9.35 -3.67 20.76
CA MET A 377 8.45 -3.31 21.85
C MET A 377 8.90 -2.03 22.55
N GLY A 378 7.94 -1.40 23.26
CA GLY A 378 8.21 -0.27 24.14
C GLY A 378 8.00 1.11 23.52
N LEU A 379 7.75 1.18 22.23
CA LEU A 379 7.43 2.43 21.50
C LEU A 379 5.98 2.82 21.74
N LYS A 380 5.76 3.85 22.58
CA LYS A 380 4.39 4.24 23.02
C LYS A 380 3.74 5.22 22.05
N ASN A 381 4.51 6.18 21.54
CA ASN A 381 4.00 7.28 20.71
C ASN A 381 4.28 7.07 19.21
N THR A 382 5.05 6.07 18.85
CA THR A 382 5.40 5.76 17.46
C THR A 382 4.21 5.16 16.73
N THR A 383 3.89 5.70 15.58
CA THR A 383 2.85 5.23 14.66
C THR A 383 3.45 4.77 13.34
N THR A 384 2.63 4.20 12.46
CA THR A 384 3.06 3.79 11.13
C THR A 384 3.47 5.00 10.29
N GLY A 385 4.65 4.96 9.68
CA GLY A 385 5.24 6.05 8.90
C GLY A 385 6.25 6.91 9.67
N ASP A 386 6.35 6.76 11.00
CA ASP A 386 7.28 7.55 11.81
C ASP A 386 8.74 7.13 11.59
N THR A 387 9.62 8.14 11.62
CA THR A 387 11.07 7.94 11.62
C THR A 387 11.61 7.97 13.03
N LEU A 388 12.40 6.95 13.36
CA LEU A 388 13.19 6.88 14.59
C LEU A 388 14.67 7.03 14.24
N CYS A 389 15.38 7.89 14.94
CA CYS A 389 16.79 8.16 14.61
C CYS A 389 17.65 8.46 15.83
N ASP A 390 18.97 8.57 15.58
CA ASP A 390 19.93 9.05 16.57
C ASP A 390 19.57 10.49 16.97
N PRO A 391 19.34 10.77 18.27
CA PRO A 391 19.03 12.10 18.76
C PRO A 391 20.11 13.17 18.48
N THR A 392 21.36 12.75 18.23
CA THR A 392 22.49 13.65 17.99
C THR A 392 22.68 14.00 16.50
N ASN A 393 22.22 13.10 15.62
CA ASN A 393 22.27 13.28 14.17
C ASN A 393 20.88 13.03 13.55
N PRO A 394 19.88 13.86 13.86
CA PRO A 394 18.51 13.58 13.49
C PRO A 394 18.29 13.68 11.97
N VAL A 395 17.53 12.71 11.45
CA VAL A 395 17.04 12.68 10.07
C VAL A 395 15.56 12.30 10.10
N GLN A 396 14.77 12.95 9.28
CA GLN A 396 13.40 12.55 8.98
C GLN A 396 13.41 11.92 7.59
N LEU A 397 13.13 10.64 7.52
CA LEU A 397 12.96 9.95 6.25
C LEU A 397 11.66 10.44 5.60
N GLU A 398 11.56 10.29 4.28
CA GLU A 398 10.35 10.65 3.55
C GLU A 398 9.12 9.97 4.18
N SER A 399 8.10 10.77 4.50
CA SER A 399 6.90 10.26 5.14
C SER A 399 6.03 9.48 4.17
N MET A 400 5.39 8.43 4.65
CA MET A 400 4.36 7.73 3.88
C MET A 400 3.10 8.60 3.81
N THR A 401 2.60 8.86 2.62
CA THR A 401 1.30 9.50 2.42
C THR A 401 0.23 8.43 2.30
N PHE A 402 -0.82 8.54 3.09
CA PHE A 402 -1.95 7.62 3.06
C PHE A 402 -3.17 8.29 2.44
N PRO A 403 -3.90 7.61 1.55
CA PRO A 403 -5.12 8.15 0.98
C PRO A 403 -6.18 8.37 2.07
N ALA A 404 -7.04 9.35 1.83
CA ALA A 404 -8.17 9.60 2.71
C ALA A 404 -9.21 8.46 2.56
N PRO A 405 -9.89 8.06 3.65
CA PRO A 405 -10.96 7.08 3.58
C PRO A 405 -12.11 7.57 2.70
N VAL A 406 -12.78 6.65 2.04
CA VAL A 406 -13.84 6.94 1.05
C VAL A 406 -15.22 6.43 1.46
N ILE A 407 -15.31 5.56 2.46
CA ILE A 407 -16.56 5.03 3.02
C ILE A 407 -16.62 5.33 4.51
N GLU A 408 -17.81 5.68 4.97
CA GLU A 408 -18.12 5.94 6.37
C GLU A 408 -19.27 5.09 6.85
N GLN A 409 -19.25 4.73 8.14
CA GLN A 409 -20.27 3.90 8.75
C GLN A 409 -20.47 4.27 10.22
N ALA A 410 -21.71 4.42 10.65
CA ALA A 410 -22.00 4.66 12.06
C ALA A 410 -21.86 3.37 12.88
N ILE A 411 -21.26 3.48 14.05
CA ILE A 411 -21.12 2.38 15.00
C ILE A 411 -21.63 2.82 16.39
N GLU A 412 -22.59 2.09 16.94
CA GLU A 412 -23.19 2.39 18.22
C GLU A 412 -23.04 1.20 19.18
N PRO A 413 -22.42 1.40 20.35
CA PRO A 413 -22.31 0.33 21.34
C PRO A 413 -23.69 -0.03 21.89
N LYS A 414 -23.97 -1.31 22.12
CA LYS A 414 -25.26 -1.77 22.66
C LYS A 414 -25.45 -1.43 24.14
N THR A 415 -24.35 -1.38 24.91
CA THR A 415 -24.36 -1.12 26.35
C THR A 415 -23.27 -0.11 26.72
N LYS A 416 -23.36 0.47 27.95
CA LYS A 416 -22.31 1.34 28.49
C LYS A 416 -20.96 0.61 28.66
N SER A 417 -20.96 -0.68 28.98
CA SER A 417 -19.75 -1.50 29.05
C SER A 417 -19.11 -1.67 27.69
N ASP A 418 -19.91 -1.78 26.62
CA ASP A 418 -19.42 -1.90 25.26
C ASP A 418 -18.84 -0.58 24.75
N GLN A 419 -19.26 0.56 25.29
CA GLN A 419 -18.68 1.87 24.93
C GLN A 419 -17.20 1.99 25.33
N GLU A 420 -16.82 1.51 26.52
CA GLU A 420 -15.41 1.51 26.94
C GLU A 420 -14.58 0.55 26.09
N LYS A 421 -15.14 -0.63 25.79
CA LYS A 421 -14.50 -1.61 24.90
C LYS A 421 -14.36 -1.06 23.47
N LEU A 422 -15.40 -0.41 22.96
CA LEU A 422 -15.40 0.22 21.63
C LEU A 422 -14.33 1.30 21.53
N SER A 423 -14.26 2.21 22.51
CA SER A 423 -13.25 3.28 22.56
C SER A 423 -11.82 2.71 22.56
N ASN A 424 -11.57 1.66 23.34
CA ASN A 424 -10.27 0.99 23.37
C ASN A 424 -9.96 0.26 22.04
N ALA A 425 -10.95 -0.42 21.46
CA ALA A 425 -10.80 -1.10 20.17
C ALA A 425 -10.48 -0.10 19.04
N ILE A 426 -11.24 0.98 18.97
CA ILE A 426 -11.05 2.06 17.98
C ILE A 426 -9.64 2.65 18.09
N GLN A 427 -9.21 3.00 19.32
CA GLN A 427 -7.88 3.57 19.52
C GLN A 427 -6.78 2.63 19.02
N ARG A 428 -6.85 1.35 19.38
CA ARG A 428 -5.83 0.36 18.96
C ARG A 428 -5.84 0.12 17.47
N LEU A 429 -7.01 -0.02 16.85
CA LEU A 429 -7.13 -0.24 15.41
C LEU A 429 -6.67 0.99 14.61
N ALA A 430 -6.95 2.21 15.09
CA ALA A 430 -6.44 3.43 14.47
C ALA A 430 -4.92 3.62 14.61
N GLU A 431 -4.30 3.07 15.66
CA GLU A 431 -2.83 3.02 15.79
C GLU A 431 -2.20 2.03 14.81
N GLU A 432 -2.90 0.94 14.46
CA GLU A 432 -2.44 -0.06 13.51
C GLU A 432 -2.61 0.39 12.05
N ASP A 433 -3.75 1.02 11.75
CA ASP A 433 -4.14 1.38 10.40
C ASP A 433 -4.39 2.88 10.26
N PRO A 434 -3.48 3.62 9.61
CA PRO A 434 -3.60 5.07 9.44
C PRO A 434 -4.73 5.49 8.50
N THR A 435 -5.32 4.56 7.71
CA THR A 435 -6.49 4.84 6.87
C THR A 435 -7.82 4.61 7.58
N PHE A 436 -7.78 3.96 8.72
CA PHE A 436 -8.94 3.87 9.60
C PHE A 436 -9.07 5.14 10.41
N ARG A 437 -10.10 5.94 10.12
CA ARG A 437 -10.39 7.18 10.84
C ARG A 437 -11.67 7.08 11.61
N VAL A 438 -11.75 7.84 12.69
CA VAL A 438 -12.92 7.87 13.55
C VAL A 438 -13.20 9.29 13.96
N HIS A 439 -14.45 9.70 13.86
CA HIS A 439 -14.92 10.98 14.36
C HIS A 439 -16.30 10.81 14.99
N THR A 440 -16.70 11.78 15.76
CA THR A 440 -18.05 11.86 16.33
C THR A 440 -18.85 12.86 15.53
N ASP A 441 -19.99 12.43 15.02
CA ASP A 441 -20.95 13.34 14.41
C ASP A 441 -21.52 14.29 15.47
N GLU A 442 -21.33 15.58 15.31
CA GLU A 442 -21.72 16.58 16.33
C GLU A 442 -23.22 16.75 16.43
N GLU A 443 -23.97 16.48 15.35
CA GLU A 443 -25.43 16.63 15.35
C GLU A 443 -26.12 15.42 15.95
N THR A 444 -25.67 14.22 15.58
CA THR A 444 -26.30 12.96 16.03
C THR A 444 -25.64 12.37 17.27
N GLY A 445 -24.41 12.79 17.62
CA GLY A 445 -23.59 12.20 18.67
C GLY A 445 -23.11 10.78 18.37
N GLN A 446 -23.29 10.30 17.15
CA GLN A 446 -22.87 8.97 16.72
C GLN A 446 -21.36 8.90 16.47
N THR A 447 -20.77 7.77 16.79
CA THR A 447 -19.39 7.47 16.38
C THR A 447 -19.39 6.98 14.95
N ILE A 448 -18.66 7.69 14.07
CA ILE A 448 -18.50 7.36 12.66
C ILE A 448 -17.13 6.78 12.46
N ILE A 449 -17.05 5.61 11.87
CA ILE A 449 -15.82 4.96 11.41
C ILE A 449 -15.68 5.11 9.91
N ALA A 450 -14.48 5.39 9.42
CA ALA A 450 -14.19 5.62 8.03
C ALA A 450 -13.05 4.71 7.55
N GLY A 451 -13.13 4.21 6.32
CA GLY A 451 -12.17 3.26 5.74
C GLY A 451 -12.11 3.30 4.21
N MET A 452 -11.25 2.46 3.64
CA MET A 452 -10.94 2.44 2.21
C MET A 452 -11.96 1.66 1.35
N GLY A 453 -12.82 0.85 1.97
CA GLY A 453 -13.83 0.07 1.27
C GLY A 453 -14.73 -0.71 2.23
N GLU A 454 -15.79 -1.33 1.70
CA GLU A 454 -16.72 -2.12 2.50
C GLU A 454 -16.04 -3.29 3.21
N LEU A 455 -15.20 -4.04 2.50
CA LEU A 455 -14.48 -5.17 3.07
C LEU A 455 -13.51 -4.70 4.18
N HIS A 456 -12.86 -3.55 3.99
CA HIS A 456 -11.98 -2.99 5.00
C HIS A 456 -12.73 -2.71 6.32
N LEU A 457 -13.86 -2.00 6.25
CA LEU A 457 -14.67 -1.72 7.45
C LEU A 457 -15.27 -3.00 8.06
N ASP A 458 -15.72 -3.94 7.25
CA ASP A 458 -16.23 -5.24 7.72
C ASP A 458 -15.20 -6.02 8.52
N VAL A 459 -13.94 -6.04 8.04
CA VAL A 459 -12.83 -6.69 8.75
C VAL A 459 -12.58 -6.02 10.10
N LEU A 460 -12.53 -4.69 10.13
CA LEU A 460 -12.28 -3.94 11.37
C LEU A 460 -13.41 -4.13 12.38
N ILE A 461 -14.66 -4.12 11.94
CA ILE A 461 -15.83 -4.37 12.79
C ILE A 461 -15.80 -5.79 13.36
N ASP A 462 -15.46 -6.77 12.54
CA ASP A 462 -15.37 -8.16 12.98
C ASP A 462 -14.20 -8.35 13.97
N ARG A 463 -13.07 -7.67 13.77
CA ARG A 463 -11.98 -7.60 14.76
C ARG A 463 -12.44 -6.99 16.09
N MET A 464 -13.21 -5.90 16.05
CA MET A 464 -13.79 -5.30 17.27
C MET A 464 -14.64 -6.32 18.04
N LYS A 465 -15.43 -7.14 17.33
CA LYS A 465 -16.25 -8.18 17.96
C LYS A 465 -15.41 -9.33 18.54
N ARG A 466 -14.47 -9.88 17.75
CA ARG A 466 -13.70 -11.09 18.11
C ARG A 466 -12.60 -10.81 19.11
N GLU A 467 -11.77 -9.79 18.86
CA GLU A 467 -10.60 -9.49 19.67
C GLU A 467 -10.96 -8.69 20.94
N PHE A 468 -11.84 -7.69 20.78
CA PHE A 468 -12.17 -6.75 21.85
C PHE A 468 -13.52 -7.05 22.54
N LYS A 469 -14.27 -8.04 22.04
CA LYS A 469 -15.59 -8.41 22.58
C LYS A 469 -16.57 -7.24 22.64
N VAL A 470 -16.54 -6.40 21.60
CA VAL A 470 -17.46 -5.27 21.43
C VAL A 470 -18.77 -5.74 20.84
N GLU A 471 -19.89 -5.40 21.46
CA GLU A 471 -21.21 -5.53 20.85
C GLU A 471 -21.73 -4.16 20.41
N ALA A 472 -21.94 -4.00 19.11
CA ALA A 472 -22.37 -2.73 18.52
C ALA A 472 -23.43 -2.94 17.42
N ASN A 473 -24.26 -1.92 17.22
CA ASN A 473 -25.13 -1.78 16.07
C ASN A 473 -24.34 -1.03 14.97
N ILE A 474 -24.42 -1.52 13.76
CA ILE A 474 -23.70 -0.97 12.62
C ILE A 474 -24.71 -0.36 11.66
N GLY A 475 -24.50 0.91 11.29
CA GLY A 475 -25.27 1.59 10.27
C GLY A 475 -24.93 1.10 8.85
N LYS A 476 -25.65 1.60 7.85
CA LYS A 476 -25.32 1.33 6.44
C LYS A 476 -24.10 2.15 6.03
N PRO A 477 -23.25 1.64 5.11
CA PRO A 477 -22.17 2.42 4.55
C PRO A 477 -22.67 3.71 3.90
N GLN A 478 -21.94 4.79 4.07
CA GLN A 478 -22.18 6.10 3.49
C GLN A 478 -20.92 6.54 2.71
N VAL A 479 -21.13 7.33 1.68
CA VAL A 479 -20.02 7.93 0.92
C VAL A 479 -19.44 9.10 1.70
N ALA A 480 -18.12 9.15 1.80
CA ALA A 480 -17.39 10.28 2.37
C ALA A 480 -17.28 11.39 1.32
N TYR A 481 -18.23 12.29 1.28
CA TYR A 481 -18.19 13.46 0.42
C TYR A 481 -17.16 14.51 0.92
N ARG A 482 -16.78 15.43 0.04
CA ARG A 482 -15.92 16.58 0.33
C ARG A 482 -16.51 17.86 -0.24
N GLU A 483 -16.00 18.99 0.17
CA GLU A 483 -16.32 20.29 -0.42
C GLU A 483 -15.07 20.91 -1.07
N THR A 484 -15.24 21.71 -2.09
CA THR A 484 -14.19 22.54 -2.70
C THR A 484 -14.75 23.88 -3.13
N LEU A 485 -13.91 24.74 -3.66
CA LEU A 485 -14.25 26.09 -4.10
C LEU A 485 -14.03 26.23 -5.60
N ARG A 486 -14.91 27.02 -6.26
CA ARG A 486 -14.85 27.21 -7.72
C ARG A 486 -14.18 28.52 -8.14
N LYS A 487 -14.07 29.48 -7.23
CA LYS A 487 -13.50 30.80 -7.57
C LYS A 487 -12.72 31.41 -6.43
N LYS A 488 -11.76 32.22 -6.80
CA LYS A 488 -10.99 33.07 -5.89
C LYS A 488 -11.87 34.17 -5.29
N VAL A 489 -11.66 34.46 -4.00
CA VAL A 489 -12.26 35.57 -3.28
C VAL A 489 -11.16 36.29 -2.52
N GLU A 490 -11.12 37.60 -2.65
CA GLU A 490 -10.06 38.44 -2.08
C GLU A 490 -10.60 39.40 -1.03
N LYS A 491 -9.74 39.75 -0.09
CA LYS A 491 -9.97 40.79 0.94
C LYS A 491 -11.23 40.54 1.78
N VAL A 492 -11.47 39.26 2.15
CA VAL A 492 -12.55 38.98 3.08
C VAL A 492 -12.09 39.31 4.49
N GLU A 493 -12.77 40.29 5.07
CA GLU A 493 -12.49 40.77 6.40
C GLU A 493 -13.48 40.22 7.40
N TYR A 494 -12.97 39.76 8.54
CA TYR A 494 -13.78 39.43 9.70
C TYR A 494 -13.17 39.99 10.97
N THR A 495 -14.02 40.60 11.82
CA THR A 495 -13.62 41.13 13.13
C THR A 495 -14.36 40.41 14.22
N HIS A 496 -13.65 39.59 14.99
CA HIS A 496 -14.17 39.01 16.22
C HIS A 496 -14.08 40.08 17.35
N LYS A 497 -15.22 40.53 17.82
CA LYS A 497 -15.27 41.50 18.96
C LYS A 497 -16.35 41.06 19.94
N LYS A 498 -15.95 40.78 21.17
CA LYS A 498 -16.88 40.43 22.25
C LYS A 498 -16.51 41.19 23.52
N GLN A 499 -17.45 41.93 24.09
CA GLN A 499 -17.31 42.60 25.37
C GLN A 499 -18.30 41.96 26.36
N THR A 500 -17.80 41.29 27.36
CA THR A 500 -18.58 40.75 28.48
C THR A 500 -17.88 41.21 29.74
N GLY A 501 -18.45 42.09 30.53
CA GLY A 501 -18.11 42.57 31.89
C GLY A 501 -16.75 42.25 32.53
N GLY A 502 -15.69 42.05 31.76
CA GLY A 502 -14.31 41.70 32.12
C GLY A 502 -13.38 42.02 30.96
N SER A 503 -12.30 41.23 30.75
CA SER A 503 -11.43 41.32 29.58
C SER A 503 -12.20 41.04 28.28
N GLY A 504 -12.14 41.97 27.32
CA GLY A 504 -12.76 41.82 26.00
C GLY A 504 -12.05 40.76 25.14
N GLN A 505 -12.64 40.44 24.01
CA GLN A 505 -11.99 39.62 22.98
C GLN A 505 -11.96 40.44 21.66
N PHE A 506 -10.80 40.56 21.06
CA PHE A 506 -10.62 41.26 19.79
C PHE A 506 -9.62 40.53 18.89
N GLY A 507 -10.01 40.29 17.64
CA GLY A 507 -9.15 39.81 16.56
C GLY A 507 -9.75 40.17 15.22
N ARG A 508 -8.99 40.88 14.37
CA ARG A 508 -9.39 41.20 13.01
C ARG A 508 -8.43 40.56 12.04
N VAL A 509 -8.98 39.83 11.05
CA VAL A 509 -8.22 39.19 9.99
C VAL A 509 -8.80 39.55 8.63
N ILE A 510 -7.93 39.64 7.63
CA ILE A 510 -8.28 39.83 6.22
C ILE A 510 -7.59 38.71 5.46
N ILE A 511 -8.37 37.89 4.77
CA ILE A 511 -7.86 36.77 4.01
C ILE A 511 -8.28 36.81 2.54
N ASP A 512 -7.41 36.27 1.70
CA ASP A 512 -7.73 35.85 0.36
C ASP A 512 -7.86 34.31 0.34
N LEU A 513 -8.83 33.82 -0.40
CA LEU A 513 -9.13 32.41 -0.52
C LEU A 513 -9.22 32.02 -2.00
N GLU A 514 -8.44 31.03 -2.40
CA GLU A 514 -8.42 30.55 -3.80
C GLU A 514 -8.43 29.03 -3.88
N PRO A 515 -9.11 28.45 -4.90
CA PRO A 515 -9.03 27.04 -5.18
C PRO A 515 -7.63 26.66 -5.67
N GLN A 516 -7.24 25.43 -5.44
CA GLN A 516 -6.04 24.79 -5.98
C GLN A 516 -6.42 23.65 -6.92
N GLU A 517 -5.41 23.07 -7.57
CA GLU A 517 -5.60 21.86 -8.41
C GLU A 517 -6.03 20.69 -7.53
N PRO A 518 -6.84 19.77 -8.07
CA PRO A 518 -7.27 18.58 -7.34
C PRO A 518 -6.09 17.78 -6.76
N GLY A 519 -6.17 17.48 -5.46
CA GLY A 519 -5.13 16.77 -4.74
C GLY A 519 -3.98 17.65 -4.21
N ALA A 520 -4.01 18.96 -4.41
CA ALA A 520 -2.99 19.89 -3.88
C ALA A 520 -3.12 20.10 -2.35
N GLY A 521 -4.27 19.80 -1.78
CA GLY A 521 -4.53 19.89 -0.35
C GLY A 521 -4.67 21.32 0.14
N TYR A 522 -4.16 21.60 1.33
CA TYR A 522 -4.26 22.89 2.00
C TYR A 522 -2.93 23.63 2.04
N GLU A 523 -2.94 24.89 1.64
CA GLU A 523 -1.78 25.79 1.74
C GLU A 523 -2.15 27.08 2.50
N PHE A 524 -1.37 27.43 3.52
CA PHE A 524 -1.51 28.68 4.25
C PHE A 524 -0.31 29.58 3.98
N VAL A 525 -0.59 30.83 3.54
CA VAL A 525 0.43 31.85 3.25
C VAL A 525 0.23 33.04 4.17
N ASN A 526 1.29 33.41 4.89
CA ASN A 526 1.31 34.63 5.68
C ASN A 526 1.92 35.77 4.86
N ALA A 527 1.10 36.72 4.47
CA ALA A 527 1.51 37.92 3.76
C ALA A 527 1.37 39.24 4.62
N VAL A 528 1.13 39.08 5.92
CA VAL A 528 0.99 40.24 6.84
C VAL A 528 2.32 41.00 6.97
N THR A 529 2.27 42.31 6.78
CA THR A 529 3.43 43.19 6.91
C THR A 529 3.21 44.22 8.03
N GLY A 530 4.31 44.80 8.56
CA GLY A 530 4.27 45.91 9.50
C GLY A 530 3.76 45.54 10.92
N GLY A 531 3.75 44.25 11.30
CA GLY A 531 3.36 43.84 12.66
C GLY A 531 1.88 44.07 13.00
N ARG A 532 1.01 44.16 12.01
CA ARG A 532 -0.44 44.39 12.21
C ARG A 532 -1.14 43.27 12.91
N ILE A 533 -0.60 42.04 12.80
CA ILE A 533 -0.93 40.88 13.65
C ILE A 533 0.38 40.45 14.31
N PRO A 534 0.47 40.34 15.63
CA PRO A 534 1.61 39.73 16.31
C PRO A 534 1.90 38.31 15.80
N LYS A 535 3.17 37.98 15.62
CA LYS A 535 3.59 36.70 15.04
C LYS A 535 3.05 35.49 15.80
N GLU A 536 2.86 35.65 17.11
CA GLU A 536 2.33 34.62 18.02
C GLU A 536 0.88 34.23 17.74
N TYR A 537 0.08 35.12 17.11
CA TYR A 537 -1.33 34.86 16.81
C TYR A 537 -1.56 34.30 15.39
N ILE A 538 -0.56 34.34 14.51
CA ILE A 538 -0.68 33.83 13.14
C ILE A 538 -0.97 32.32 13.11
N PRO A 539 -0.28 31.47 13.91
CA PRO A 539 -0.63 30.07 13.99
C PRO A 539 -2.05 29.80 14.48
N SER A 540 -2.58 30.71 15.34
CA SER A 540 -3.96 30.56 15.83
C SER A 540 -4.99 30.87 14.75
N VAL A 541 -4.70 31.82 13.85
CA VAL A 541 -5.54 32.08 12.66
C VAL A 541 -5.60 30.84 11.76
N ASP A 542 -4.44 30.28 11.45
CA ASP A 542 -4.31 29.09 10.63
C ASP A 542 -5.08 27.89 11.27
N ALA A 543 -4.86 27.63 12.54
CA ALA A 543 -5.57 26.59 13.28
C ALA A 543 -7.10 26.78 13.24
N GLY A 544 -7.58 28.03 13.34
CA GLY A 544 -9.00 28.35 13.24
C GLY A 544 -9.59 28.08 11.86
N ILE A 545 -8.82 28.34 10.81
CA ILE A 545 -9.19 28.04 9.42
C ILE A 545 -9.25 26.53 9.20
N GLN A 546 -8.22 25.81 9.59
CA GLN A 546 -8.16 24.35 9.44
C GLN A 546 -9.31 23.65 10.19
N GLU A 547 -9.66 24.11 11.40
CA GLU A 547 -10.80 23.60 12.14
C GLU A 547 -12.12 23.88 11.40
N ALA A 548 -12.29 25.07 10.82
CA ALA A 548 -13.47 25.42 10.07
C ALA A 548 -13.61 24.63 8.75
N MET A 549 -12.49 24.26 8.14
CA MET A 549 -12.45 23.43 6.94
C MET A 549 -13.04 22.02 7.18
N GLN A 550 -12.92 21.48 8.38
CA GLN A 550 -13.43 20.12 8.69
C GLN A 550 -14.96 20.04 8.61
N PHE A 551 -15.65 21.16 8.77
CA PHE A 551 -17.12 21.21 8.81
C PHE A 551 -17.74 21.83 7.56
N GLY A 552 -16.95 22.24 6.59
CA GLY A 552 -17.41 22.83 5.33
C GLY A 552 -18.37 24.00 5.46
N VAL A 553 -19.04 24.36 4.39
CA VAL A 553 -20.01 25.46 4.35
C VAL A 553 -21.31 25.15 3.61
N LEU A 554 -21.37 24.04 2.85
CA LEU A 554 -22.54 23.59 2.13
C LEU A 554 -23.35 22.53 2.89
N ALA A 555 -22.71 21.42 3.20
CA ALA A 555 -23.34 20.21 3.73
C ALA A 555 -22.57 19.63 4.94
N GLY A 556 -21.58 20.33 5.46
CA GLY A 556 -20.81 19.90 6.62
C GLY A 556 -19.65 18.97 6.29
N TYR A 557 -19.29 18.80 5.03
CA TYR A 557 -18.16 17.95 4.62
C TYR A 557 -16.85 18.73 4.61
N PRO A 558 -15.70 18.07 4.87
CA PRO A 558 -14.39 18.71 4.84
C PRO A 558 -14.10 19.41 3.51
N VAL A 559 -13.50 20.61 3.58
CA VAL A 559 -13.08 21.37 2.40
C VAL A 559 -11.65 21.01 2.04
N GLU A 560 -11.38 20.73 0.77
CA GLU A 560 -10.06 20.35 0.25
C GLU A 560 -9.63 21.24 -0.93
N ASP A 561 -8.35 21.17 -1.27
CA ASP A 561 -7.72 21.82 -2.43
C ASP A 561 -7.90 23.34 -2.43
N ILE A 562 -7.47 23.98 -1.35
CA ILE A 562 -7.56 25.42 -1.18
C ILE A 562 -6.27 26.05 -0.66
N LYS A 563 -6.07 27.28 -1.08
CA LYS A 563 -5.02 28.15 -0.56
C LYS A 563 -5.62 29.35 0.14
N VAL A 564 -5.15 29.61 1.35
CA VAL A 564 -5.53 30.78 2.15
C VAL A 564 -4.34 31.70 2.32
N THR A 565 -4.48 32.94 1.95
CA THR A 565 -3.47 33.97 2.18
C THR A 565 -3.97 34.95 3.23
N LEU A 566 -3.30 35.01 4.38
CA LEU A 566 -3.57 36.02 5.40
C LEU A 566 -2.86 37.31 4.98
N THR A 567 -3.65 38.30 4.52
CA THR A 567 -3.10 39.54 3.89
C THR A 567 -2.95 40.70 4.86
N ASP A 568 -3.86 40.84 5.82
CA ASP A 568 -3.84 41.95 6.79
C ASP A 568 -4.67 41.59 8.05
N GLY A 569 -4.66 42.48 9.02
CA GLY A 569 -5.46 42.37 10.23
C GLY A 569 -5.22 43.48 11.22
N ALA A 570 -5.76 43.36 12.43
CA ALA A 570 -5.54 44.26 13.53
C ALA A 570 -5.66 43.54 14.86
N TYR A 571 -4.94 44.00 15.85
CA TYR A 571 -5.00 43.54 17.22
C TYR A 571 -5.27 44.67 18.19
N HIS A 572 -5.61 44.35 19.41
CA HIS A 572 -5.80 45.28 20.53
C HIS A 572 -4.90 44.82 21.68
N ASP A 573 -4.12 45.74 22.25
CA ASP A 573 -3.07 45.43 23.23
C ASP A 573 -3.56 44.69 24.48
N VAL A 574 -4.84 44.82 24.85
CA VAL A 574 -5.41 44.22 26.06
C VAL A 574 -6.39 43.06 25.74
N ASP A 575 -7.16 43.18 24.64
CA ASP A 575 -8.29 42.30 24.34
C ASP A 575 -7.96 41.22 23.30
N SER A 576 -6.76 41.24 22.70
CA SER A 576 -6.34 40.21 21.75
C SER A 576 -5.80 38.97 22.46
N SER A 577 -6.13 37.81 21.93
CA SER A 577 -5.69 36.52 22.41
C SER A 577 -5.63 35.49 21.27
N GLU A 578 -4.94 34.41 21.48
CA GLU A 578 -4.91 33.27 20.53
C GLU A 578 -6.33 32.79 20.18
N LEU A 579 -7.21 32.67 21.18
CA LEU A 579 -8.60 32.28 21.00
C LEU A 579 -9.38 33.27 20.11
N ALA A 580 -9.18 34.60 20.32
CA ALA A 580 -9.86 35.60 19.52
C ALA A 580 -9.45 35.55 18.05
N PHE A 581 -8.17 35.31 17.76
CA PHE A 581 -7.65 35.17 16.39
C PHE A 581 -8.05 33.80 15.79
N LYS A 582 -8.11 32.73 16.55
CA LYS A 582 -8.62 31.45 16.12
C LYS A 582 -10.08 31.58 15.65
N LEU A 583 -10.93 32.22 16.45
CA LEU A 583 -12.34 32.47 16.10
C LEU A 583 -12.47 33.41 14.90
N ALA A 584 -11.62 34.44 14.82
CA ALA A 584 -11.62 35.36 13.67
C ALA A 584 -11.24 34.63 12.37
N GLY A 585 -10.21 33.79 12.39
CA GLY A 585 -9.79 32.98 11.27
C GLY A 585 -10.88 32.01 10.80
N SER A 586 -11.50 31.29 11.72
CA SER A 586 -12.60 30.37 11.46
C SER A 586 -13.78 31.07 10.76
N GLN A 587 -14.22 32.22 11.27
CA GLN A 587 -15.37 32.92 10.69
C GLN A 587 -15.03 33.63 9.36
N ALA A 588 -13.81 34.19 9.24
CA ALA A 588 -13.36 34.75 7.97
C ALA A 588 -13.34 33.70 6.85
N PHE A 589 -12.84 32.48 7.17
CA PHE A 589 -12.88 31.38 6.24
C PHE A 589 -14.31 31.01 5.82
N LYS A 590 -15.21 30.82 6.77
CA LYS A 590 -16.63 30.48 6.49
C LYS A 590 -17.31 31.52 5.59
N GLU A 591 -17.05 32.80 5.81
CA GLU A 591 -17.60 33.88 4.95
C GLU A 591 -16.96 33.85 3.56
N ALA A 592 -15.65 33.70 3.48
CA ALA A 592 -14.92 33.61 2.21
C ALA A 592 -15.39 32.40 1.38
N ALA A 593 -15.45 31.22 2.00
CA ALA A 593 -15.86 29.99 1.34
C ALA A 593 -17.28 30.08 0.77
N ARG A 594 -18.24 30.66 1.49
CA ARG A 594 -19.60 30.89 0.97
C ARG A 594 -19.62 31.79 -0.28
N LYS A 595 -18.74 32.78 -0.35
CA LYS A 595 -18.60 33.68 -1.51
C LYS A 595 -17.84 33.06 -2.67
N ALA A 596 -17.03 32.01 -2.40
CA ALA A 596 -16.17 31.35 -3.36
C ALA A 596 -16.89 30.30 -4.24
N ASN A 597 -18.22 30.29 -4.23
CA ASN A 597 -19.04 29.31 -4.98
C ASN A 597 -18.66 27.88 -4.68
N PRO A 598 -18.88 27.40 -3.45
CA PRO A 598 -18.49 26.05 -3.03
C PRO A 598 -19.22 24.96 -3.80
N ALA A 599 -18.61 23.79 -3.91
CA ALA A 599 -19.12 22.60 -4.60
C ALA A 599 -18.91 21.34 -3.77
N ILE A 600 -19.77 20.33 -3.97
CA ILE A 600 -19.61 19.01 -3.39
C ILE A 600 -18.74 18.17 -4.31
N LEU A 601 -17.79 17.46 -3.73
CA LEU A 601 -16.98 16.44 -4.37
C LEU A 601 -17.42 15.04 -3.97
N GLU A 602 -17.47 14.14 -4.93
CA GLU A 602 -17.72 12.72 -4.71
C GLU A 602 -16.49 11.86 -5.10
N PRO A 603 -16.21 10.77 -4.38
CA PRO A 603 -15.14 9.85 -4.73
C PRO A 603 -15.49 9.09 -6.01
N MET A 604 -14.57 9.12 -6.98
CA MET A 604 -14.61 8.38 -8.22
C MET A 604 -13.77 7.11 -8.10
N MET A 605 -14.34 6.00 -8.53
CA MET A 605 -13.67 4.72 -8.57
C MET A 605 -13.23 4.39 -9.99
N ALA A 606 -11.96 4.02 -10.16
CA ALA A 606 -11.50 3.37 -11.37
C ALA A 606 -12.00 1.93 -11.38
N VAL A 607 -12.96 1.64 -12.24
CA VAL A 607 -13.61 0.34 -12.36
C VAL A 607 -13.13 -0.35 -13.61
N GLU A 608 -12.65 -1.57 -13.49
CA GLU A 608 -12.31 -2.42 -14.63
C GLU A 608 -13.22 -3.67 -14.60
N VAL A 609 -13.94 -3.90 -15.69
CA VAL A 609 -14.84 -5.05 -15.85
C VAL A 609 -14.36 -5.92 -16.99
N THR A 610 -14.08 -7.18 -16.69
CA THR A 610 -13.76 -8.21 -17.70
C THR A 610 -14.99 -9.06 -17.97
N THR A 611 -15.42 -9.13 -19.21
CA THR A 611 -16.66 -9.81 -19.62
C THR A 611 -16.50 -10.47 -20.99
N PRO A 612 -17.22 -11.60 -21.28
CA PRO A 612 -17.37 -12.10 -22.62
C PRO A 612 -18.01 -11.07 -23.54
N GLU A 613 -17.73 -11.15 -24.85
CA GLU A 613 -18.27 -10.26 -25.88
C GLU A 613 -19.81 -10.13 -25.83
N ASP A 614 -20.49 -11.26 -25.58
CA ASP A 614 -21.96 -11.32 -25.53
C ASP A 614 -22.60 -10.39 -24.48
N PHE A 615 -21.87 -10.08 -23.42
CA PHE A 615 -22.34 -9.23 -22.33
C PHE A 615 -21.76 -7.80 -22.36
N LEU A 616 -20.91 -7.48 -23.34
CA LEU A 616 -20.24 -6.18 -23.42
C LEU A 616 -21.24 -5.02 -23.42
N GLY A 617 -22.28 -5.09 -24.26
CA GLY A 617 -23.32 -4.06 -24.32
C GLY A 617 -24.09 -3.90 -23.00
N THR A 618 -24.34 -5.00 -22.31
CA THR A 618 -25.01 -5.02 -21.00
C THR A 618 -24.14 -4.34 -19.93
N VAL A 619 -22.84 -4.65 -19.90
CA VAL A 619 -21.89 -4.06 -18.95
C VAL A 619 -21.75 -2.56 -19.18
N ILE A 620 -21.55 -2.12 -20.44
CA ILE A 620 -21.44 -0.69 -20.78
C ILE A 620 -22.73 0.05 -20.43
N GLY A 621 -23.89 -0.52 -20.75
CA GLY A 621 -25.20 0.04 -20.40
C GLY A 621 -25.38 0.20 -18.90
N ASP A 622 -24.95 -0.78 -18.12
CA ASP A 622 -25.03 -0.73 -16.66
C ASP A 622 -24.08 0.32 -16.07
N LEU A 623 -22.82 0.36 -16.50
CA LEU A 623 -21.85 1.37 -16.06
C LEU A 623 -22.33 2.80 -16.39
N ASN A 624 -22.87 3.02 -17.59
CA ASN A 624 -23.44 4.31 -17.98
C ASN A 624 -24.65 4.69 -17.11
N SER A 625 -25.52 3.73 -16.78
CA SER A 625 -26.68 3.98 -15.90
C SER A 625 -26.26 4.39 -14.49
N ARG A 626 -25.03 4.00 -14.08
CA ARG A 626 -24.37 4.35 -12.80
C ARG A 626 -23.53 5.63 -12.91
N ARG A 627 -23.82 6.50 -13.85
CA ARG A 627 -23.04 7.71 -14.11
C ARG A 627 -21.55 7.43 -14.44
N GLY A 628 -21.24 6.23 -14.88
CA GLY A 628 -19.90 5.82 -15.24
C GLY A 628 -19.44 6.49 -16.53
N GLN A 629 -18.17 6.88 -16.57
CA GLN A 629 -17.50 7.44 -17.74
C GLN A 629 -16.52 6.38 -18.29
N VAL A 630 -16.92 5.69 -19.35
CA VAL A 630 -16.08 4.68 -19.99
C VAL A 630 -14.84 5.37 -20.59
N GLN A 631 -13.66 4.95 -20.16
CA GLN A 631 -12.37 5.50 -20.55
C GLN A 631 -11.73 4.71 -21.72
N SER A 632 -11.78 3.39 -21.63
CA SER A 632 -11.25 2.51 -22.67
C SER A 632 -12.01 1.18 -22.72
N MET A 633 -11.89 0.52 -23.85
CA MET A 633 -12.38 -0.83 -24.09
C MET A 633 -11.31 -1.59 -24.86
N ASP A 634 -10.82 -2.65 -24.26
CA ASP A 634 -9.76 -3.48 -24.82
C ASP A 634 -10.27 -4.91 -25.03
N GLU A 635 -9.70 -5.61 -25.99
CA GLU A 635 -9.92 -7.05 -26.14
C GLU A 635 -8.76 -7.81 -25.51
N GLN A 636 -9.08 -8.75 -24.64
CA GLN A 636 -8.09 -9.56 -23.97
C GLN A 636 -8.56 -11.02 -23.92
N HIS A 637 -7.88 -11.91 -24.67
CA HIS A 637 -8.12 -13.37 -24.64
C HIS A 637 -9.57 -13.80 -24.93
N GLY A 638 -10.20 -13.14 -25.89
CA GLY A 638 -11.62 -13.41 -26.21
C GLY A 638 -12.62 -12.81 -25.24
N ASN A 639 -12.13 -12.09 -24.22
CA ASN A 639 -12.97 -11.28 -23.33
C ASN A 639 -12.76 -9.80 -23.63
N ARG A 640 -13.76 -9.00 -23.29
CA ARG A 640 -13.69 -7.53 -23.32
C ARG A 640 -13.36 -6.99 -21.94
N VAL A 641 -12.47 -6.02 -21.88
CA VAL A 641 -12.12 -5.28 -20.67
C VAL A 641 -12.60 -3.86 -20.81
N VAL A 642 -13.54 -3.47 -19.99
CA VAL A 642 -14.12 -2.12 -19.96
C VAL A 642 -13.54 -1.39 -18.75
N ARG A 643 -12.87 -0.25 -18.99
CA ARG A 643 -12.41 0.65 -17.92
C ARG A 643 -13.27 1.87 -17.87
N ALA A 644 -13.76 2.21 -16.67
CA ALA A 644 -14.62 3.34 -16.46
C ALA A 644 -14.30 4.04 -15.12
N LEU A 645 -14.55 5.34 -15.06
CA LEU A 645 -14.62 6.08 -13.80
C LEU A 645 -16.10 6.15 -13.37
N VAL A 646 -16.40 5.63 -12.19
CA VAL A 646 -17.78 5.54 -11.67
C VAL A 646 -17.83 6.11 -10.25
N PRO A 647 -18.82 6.94 -9.91
CA PRO A 647 -18.99 7.41 -8.53
C PRO A 647 -19.22 6.25 -7.57
N LEU A 648 -18.56 6.29 -6.40
CA LEU A 648 -18.68 5.24 -5.40
C LEU A 648 -20.11 5.01 -4.94
N SER A 649 -20.91 6.09 -4.85
CA SER A 649 -22.34 6.00 -4.50
C SER A 649 -23.15 5.04 -5.37
N GLU A 650 -22.75 4.88 -6.63
CA GLU A 650 -23.42 4.03 -7.62
C GLU A 650 -22.87 2.58 -7.63
N MET A 651 -21.79 2.32 -6.89
CA MET A 651 -21.11 1.02 -6.90
C MET A 651 -21.57 0.08 -5.79
N PHE A 652 -22.32 0.57 -4.80
CA PHE A 652 -22.86 -0.30 -3.77
C PHE A 652 -23.76 -1.40 -4.37
N GLY A 653 -23.46 -2.66 -4.01
CA GLY A 653 -24.16 -3.83 -4.52
C GLY A 653 -23.86 -4.22 -5.97
N TYR A 654 -22.92 -3.53 -6.65
CA TYR A 654 -22.59 -3.76 -8.06
C TYR A 654 -22.21 -5.22 -8.37
N VAL A 655 -21.51 -5.90 -7.46
CA VAL A 655 -21.13 -7.32 -7.64
C VAL A 655 -22.34 -8.23 -7.87
N GLY A 656 -23.42 -8.01 -7.14
CA GLY A 656 -24.67 -8.76 -7.29
C GLY A 656 -25.33 -8.51 -8.63
N ASP A 657 -25.43 -7.24 -9.03
CA ASP A 657 -26.00 -6.83 -10.29
C ASP A 657 -25.20 -7.34 -11.48
N LEU A 658 -23.86 -7.22 -11.44
CA LEU A 658 -22.98 -7.71 -12.49
C LEU A 658 -23.13 -9.21 -12.69
N ARG A 659 -23.08 -10.00 -11.60
CA ARG A 659 -23.28 -11.45 -11.64
C ARG A 659 -24.63 -11.84 -12.22
N SER A 660 -25.68 -11.15 -11.80
CA SER A 660 -27.05 -11.40 -12.30
C SER A 660 -27.17 -11.11 -13.80
N LYS A 661 -26.61 -9.99 -14.27
CA LYS A 661 -26.70 -9.54 -15.66
C LYS A 661 -25.80 -10.31 -16.62
N THR A 662 -24.73 -10.94 -16.13
CA THR A 662 -23.75 -11.65 -16.93
C THR A 662 -23.71 -13.16 -16.65
N SER A 663 -24.72 -13.68 -15.96
CA SER A 663 -24.78 -15.10 -15.56
C SER A 663 -23.51 -15.58 -14.82
N GLY A 664 -22.89 -14.69 -14.04
CA GLY A 664 -21.66 -14.95 -13.30
C GLY A 664 -20.38 -15.01 -14.14
N GLN A 665 -20.43 -14.66 -15.44
CA GLN A 665 -19.30 -14.77 -16.35
C GLN A 665 -18.40 -13.53 -16.38
N ALA A 666 -18.84 -12.41 -15.84
CA ALA A 666 -18.01 -11.21 -15.70
C ALA A 666 -17.41 -11.10 -14.30
N SER A 667 -16.21 -10.56 -14.28
CA SER A 667 -15.52 -10.14 -13.05
C SER A 667 -15.24 -8.64 -13.09
N TYR A 668 -15.08 -8.03 -11.93
CA TYR A 668 -14.68 -6.62 -11.85
C TYR A 668 -13.70 -6.40 -10.71
N SER A 669 -12.94 -5.32 -10.84
CA SER A 669 -12.20 -4.69 -9.77
C SER A 669 -12.50 -3.21 -9.75
N MET A 670 -12.37 -2.58 -8.59
CA MET A 670 -12.44 -1.12 -8.46
C MET A 670 -11.43 -0.64 -7.44
N GLU A 671 -10.86 0.53 -7.70
CA GLU A 671 -9.97 1.22 -6.78
C GLU A 671 -10.32 2.70 -6.74
N PHE A 672 -9.99 3.37 -5.64
CA PHE A 672 -10.17 4.81 -5.55
C PHE A 672 -9.24 5.51 -6.55
N ASP A 673 -9.78 6.41 -7.36
CA ASP A 673 -9.02 7.19 -8.33
C ASP A 673 -8.84 8.63 -7.85
N SER A 674 -9.93 9.35 -7.69
CA SER A 674 -9.90 10.78 -7.38
C SER A 674 -11.23 11.26 -6.81
N TYR A 675 -11.26 12.50 -6.34
CA TYR A 675 -12.51 13.21 -6.09
C TYR A 675 -12.88 14.05 -7.30
N ALA A 676 -14.14 14.03 -7.69
CA ALA A 676 -14.70 14.83 -8.77
C ALA A 676 -15.94 15.60 -8.31
N GLU A 677 -16.20 16.72 -8.96
CA GLU A 677 -17.35 17.57 -8.63
C GLU A 677 -18.66 16.85 -8.99
N CYS A 678 -19.61 16.80 -8.03
CA CYS A 678 -20.93 16.25 -8.24
C CYS A 678 -21.73 17.06 -9.27
N PRO A 679 -22.54 16.42 -10.13
CA PRO A 679 -23.59 17.10 -10.88
C PRO A 679 -24.54 17.88 -9.95
N SER A 680 -25.03 19.03 -10.40
CA SER A 680 -25.84 19.94 -9.55
C SER A 680 -27.06 19.25 -8.93
N SER A 681 -27.76 18.38 -9.67
CA SER A 681 -28.90 17.63 -9.16
C SER A 681 -28.54 16.68 -8.00
N VAL A 682 -27.41 16.01 -8.12
CA VAL A 682 -26.89 15.10 -7.08
C VAL A 682 -26.39 15.89 -5.87
N ALA A 683 -25.69 16.99 -6.11
CA ALA A 683 -25.22 17.88 -5.05
C ALA A 683 -26.39 18.46 -4.22
N ASP A 684 -27.47 18.86 -4.88
CA ASP A 684 -28.65 19.38 -4.21
C ASP A 684 -29.33 18.32 -3.31
N GLU A 685 -29.40 17.06 -3.76
CA GLU A 685 -29.92 15.95 -2.95
C GLU A 685 -29.03 15.69 -1.73
N ILE A 686 -27.70 15.68 -1.92
CA ILE A 686 -26.73 15.48 -0.83
C ILE A 686 -26.85 16.59 0.20
N ILE A 687 -26.92 17.85 -0.25
CA ILE A 687 -27.08 19.03 0.62
C ILE A 687 -28.41 18.98 1.38
N ALA A 688 -29.49 18.62 0.71
CA ALA A 688 -30.81 18.50 1.34
C ALA A 688 -30.79 17.42 2.44
N LYS A 689 -30.25 16.25 2.13
CA LYS A 689 -30.09 15.16 3.08
C LYS A 689 -29.24 15.53 4.29
N ALA A 690 -28.11 16.20 4.06
CA ALA A 690 -27.20 16.65 5.12
C ALA A 690 -27.86 17.71 6.04
N ARG A 691 -28.78 18.51 5.51
CA ARG A 691 -29.54 19.52 6.27
C ARG A 691 -30.82 18.98 6.92
N GLY A 692 -31.11 17.68 6.83
CA GLY A 692 -32.27 17.05 7.42
C GLY A 692 -33.59 17.44 6.73
N VAL A 693 -33.53 17.96 5.50
CA VAL A 693 -34.71 18.27 4.69
C VAL A 693 -34.97 17.04 3.82
N GLU A 694 -36.06 16.30 4.07
CA GLU A 694 -36.50 15.25 3.15
C GLU A 694 -36.76 15.87 1.79
N ALA A 695 -36.18 15.27 0.74
CA ALA A 695 -36.33 15.72 -0.64
C ALA A 695 -37.71 15.31 -1.22
#